data_02d93f2d655039311e9b69ce85483314
#
_entry.id   02d93f2d655039311e9b69ce85483314
#
_cell.length_a   1.000
_cell.length_b   1.000
_cell.length_c   1.000
_cell.angle_alpha   90.00
_cell.angle_beta   90.00
_cell.angle_gamma   90.00
#
_symmetry.space_group_name_H-M   'P 1'
#
loop_
_entity.id
_entity.type
_entity.pdbx_description
1 polymer ?
#
loop_
_entity_poly.entity_id
_entity_poly.type
_entity_poly.pdbx_seq_one_letter_code
_entity_poly.pdbx_strand_id
1 'polypeptide(L)'
;MTKYLPRQVLPAAVALAALAGALVCIARAGGSLPGALVAWIGGGLLVGLPGLAAARLLHAGAFRPAQKAAGLVWGLLAFALAAVLASLSGIHSLVWAPALASAVVLAVRRPKITFSAETVRLWPRAVWGIAVLLCSLSASSFAHPEAVGAVTPSQDFFWNLGNVQSFLNGFPPQDLRFSGVVLRYHYLTELLYAGLCMGTGLPAYDVTAFYGAPLVLAGAVFALCQLARGLFEKKYQRALTVAGLFVFGCAGLYKLLPAGLSPFWNSGIQHLVTNINAHATAVLLLAAFALLYRQAGKRGFSPKAGQTWAAAAAFALLCIAKGPVAGIVAIAVGCAGVVLAFRRENRVSSLVFGLAIAAGFGLLYITFFSAGASTSMVFDPAGTLEKSWFVNYIRLFSTRWPVLRGLILAALALLQTFCFCPPVFAGWLLGLPRDIRDLFKGCISPLRLVANAAAVGGFAAFYLFDHYAMSQIYFGFCGMFFMGLLAVYNLVYVRAKAVRGLLAVLAAVSALTGLCTWGYLARQGVQLIADGGQAMAQAALADEARLPLTAADEAAMDWLARQPEGLFATNRIHTGAALEGLSNVYSGLSGRGAYMESFKYAVSNMGVADSEVTARVAWVETLFAQDTTYEQAAQMCRQAGVRYVVFREGAPGSEAAFAGLTPAFAAEGVRIYSIE
;
A
#
# COMPACT_ATOMS: atom_id res chain seq x y z
N MET A 1 -31.06 -15.33 -26.91
CA MET A 1 -29.99 -14.29 -26.83
C MET A 1 -30.52 -12.94 -26.34
N THR A 2 -31.72 -12.53 -26.67
CA THR A 2 -32.28 -11.17 -26.40
C THR A 2 -32.62 -10.85 -24.93
N LYS A 3 -32.85 -11.83 -24.03
CA LYS A 3 -33.16 -11.60 -22.61
C LYS A 3 -31.93 -11.25 -21.73
N TYR A 4 -30.70 -11.38 -22.21
CA TYR A 4 -29.47 -11.13 -21.44
C TYR A 4 -28.78 -9.80 -21.77
N LEU A 5 -29.11 -9.16 -22.90
CA LEU A 5 -28.51 -7.90 -23.34
C LEU A 5 -28.70 -6.74 -22.32
N PRO A 6 -29.92 -6.49 -21.77
CA PRO A 6 -30.11 -5.35 -20.86
C PRO A 6 -29.35 -5.49 -19.53
N ARG A 7 -29.16 -6.73 -19.04
CA ARG A 7 -28.44 -7.01 -17.79
C ARG A 7 -26.92 -6.87 -17.89
N GLN A 8 -26.38 -6.86 -19.08
CA GLN A 8 -24.93 -6.73 -19.32
C GLN A 8 -24.52 -5.31 -19.75
N VAL A 9 -25.42 -4.55 -20.34
CA VAL A 9 -25.15 -3.19 -20.82
C VAL A 9 -24.87 -2.24 -19.66
N LEU A 10 -25.70 -2.26 -18.61
CA LEU A 10 -25.56 -1.34 -17.47
C LEU A 10 -24.19 -1.44 -16.76
N PRO A 11 -23.70 -2.62 -16.35
CA PRO A 11 -22.38 -2.72 -15.74
C PRO A 11 -21.22 -2.31 -16.66
N ALA A 12 -21.35 -2.52 -17.96
CA ALA A 12 -20.36 -2.07 -18.93
C ALA A 12 -20.38 -0.55 -19.06
N ALA A 13 -21.56 0.05 -19.17
CA ALA A 13 -21.73 1.49 -19.21
C ALA A 13 -21.18 2.16 -17.95
N VAL A 14 -21.48 1.62 -16.76
CA VAL A 14 -20.94 2.11 -15.49
C VAL A 14 -19.40 2.03 -15.47
N ALA A 15 -18.82 0.91 -15.90
CA ALA A 15 -17.37 0.77 -15.94
C ALA A 15 -16.72 1.79 -16.91
N LEU A 16 -17.30 1.96 -18.10
CA LEU A 16 -16.81 2.92 -19.11
C LEU A 16 -16.95 4.36 -18.65
N ALA A 17 -18.10 4.73 -18.08
CA ALA A 17 -18.30 6.07 -17.53
C ALA A 17 -17.33 6.37 -16.37
N ALA A 18 -17.11 5.40 -15.49
CA ALA A 18 -16.15 5.54 -14.40
C ALA A 18 -14.71 5.69 -14.90
N LEU A 19 -14.31 4.90 -15.90
CA LEU A 19 -12.99 5.03 -16.53
C LEU A 19 -12.83 6.36 -17.26
N ALA A 20 -13.85 6.83 -17.97
CA ALA A 20 -13.82 8.15 -18.60
C ALA A 20 -13.66 9.26 -17.55
N GLY A 21 -14.41 9.20 -16.45
CA GLY A 21 -14.26 10.14 -15.34
C GLY A 21 -12.87 10.10 -14.70
N ALA A 22 -12.28 8.90 -14.54
CA ALA A 22 -10.91 8.74 -14.05
C ALA A 22 -9.88 9.39 -14.99
N LEU A 23 -10.02 9.20 -16.31
CA LEU A 23 -9.14 9.80 -17.31
C LEU A 23 -9.26 11.33 -17.31
N VAL A 24 -10.47 11.88 -17.17
CA VAL A 24 -10.68 13.33 -17.02
C VAL A 24 -9.97 13.86 -15.78
N CYS A 25 -10.07 13.15 -14.64
CA CYS A 25 -9.39 13.53 -13.41
C CYS A 25 -7.87 13.52 -13.58
N ILE A 26 -7.32 12.47 -14.20
CA ILE A 26 -5.88 12.34 -14.49
C ILE A 26 -5.40 13.49 -15.36
N ALA A 27 -6.12 13.81 -16.44
CA ALA A 27 -5.77 14.91 -17.34
C ALA A 27 -5.81 16.28 -16.63
N ARG A 28 -6.80 16.51 -15.77
CA ARG A 28 -6.91 17.74 -14.98
C ARG A 28 -5.83 17.87 -13.92
N ALA A 29 -5.31 16.73 -13.43
CA ALA A 29 -4.20 16.68 -12.49
C ALA A 29 -2.81 16.83 -13.17
N GLY A 30 -2.74 16.99 -14.49
CA GLY A 30 -1.50 17.12 -15.27
C GLY A 30 -0.99 15.79 -15.85
N GLY A 31 -1.66 14.65 -15.59
CA GLY A 31 -1.22 13.36 -16.13
C GLY A 31 -1.59 13.18 -17.61
N SER A 32 -0.76 12.41 -18.34
CA SER A 32 -0.93 12.13 -19.77
C SER A 32 -1.94 11.01 -20.01
N LEU A 33 -2.96 11.23 -20.85
CA LEU A 33 -3.92 10.19 -21.24
C LEU A 33 -3.29 9.05 -22.06
N PRO A 34 -2.43 9.32 -23.08
CA PRO A 34 -1.66 8.27 -23.73
C PRO A 34 -0.77 7.51 -22.75
N GLY A 35 -0.14 8.22 -21.79
CA GLY A 35 0.67 7.62 -20.73
C GLY A 35 -0.12 6.64 -19.87
N ALA A 36 -1.34 7.00 -19.47
CA ALA A 36 -2.22 6.10 -18.72
C ALA A 36 -2.52 4.80 -19.50
N LEU A 37 -2.82 4.91 -20.79
CA LEU A 37 -3.07 3.74 -21.65
C LEU A 37 -1.83 2.87 -21.81
N VAL A 38 -0.66 3.47 -22.06
CA VAL A 38 0.62 2.77 -22.16
C VAL A 38 0.93 2.04 -20.86
N ALA A 39 0.75 2.69 -19.71
CA ALA A 39 0.95 2.09 -18.40
C ALA A 39 0.03 0.89 -18.17
N TRP A 40 -1.27 1.05 -18.45
CA TRP A 40 -2.25 -0.01 -18.17
C TRP A 40 -2.12 -1.21 -19.10
N ILE A 41 -1.86 -0.97 -20.39
CA ILE A 41 -1.60 -2.06 -21.35
C ILE A 41 -0.26 -2.71 -21.05
N GLY A 42 0.80 -1.92 -20.89
CA GLY A 42 2.15 -2.41 -20.60
C GLY A 42 2.20 -3.23 -19.31
N GLY A 43 1.68 -2.69 -18.20
CA GLY A 43 1.61 -3.40 -16.92
C GLY A 43 0.75 -4.67 -17.00
N GLY A 44 -0.35 -4.61 -17.75
CA GLY A 44 -1.18 -5.78 -18.03
C GLY A 44 -0.43 -6.88 -18.78
N LEU A 45 0.42 -6.55 -19.74
CA LEU A 45 1.25 -7.49 -20.48
C LEU A 45 2.41 -8.02 -19.63
N LEU A 46 3.11 -7.16 -18.91
CA LEU A 46 4.27 -7.51 -18.07
C LEU A 46 3.93 -8.55 -17.00
N VAL A 47 2.74 -8.45 -16.39
CA VAL A 47 2.24 -9.42 -15.41
C VAL A 47 1.39 -10.51 -16.05
N GLY A 48 0.55 -10.15 -17.00
CA GLY A 48 -0.47 -11.03 -17.56
C GLY A 48 0.10 -12.16 -18.43
N LEU A 49 1.09 -11.90 -19.27
CA LEU A 49 1.68 -12.93 -20.14
C LEU A 49 2.42 -14.01 -19.33
N PRO A 50 3.36 -13.68 -18.40
CA PRO A 50 3.99 -14.69 -17.55
C PRO A 50 2.97 -15.42 -16.67
N GLY A 51 1.98 -14.69 -16.15
CA GLY A 51 0.91 -15.28 -15.35
C GLY A 51 0.05 -16.27 -16.14
N LEU A 52 -0.29 -15.96 -17.38
CA LEU A 52 -1.04 -16.86 -18.26
C LEU A 52 -0.23 -18.11 -18.60
N ALA A 53 1.03 -17.96 -18.93
CA ALA A 53 1.94 -19.07 -19.19
C ALA A 53 2.04 -20.00 -17.97
N ALA A 54 2.32 -19.45 -16.78
CA ALA A 54 2.39 -20.20 -15.55
C ALA A 54 1.07 -20.91 -15.22
N ALA A 55 -0.07 -20.21 -15.35
CA ALA A 55 -1.39 -20.81 -15.13
C ALA A 55 -1.64 -22.02 -16.03
N ARG A 56 -1.22 -21.95 -17.28
CA ARG A 56 -1.47 -23.00 -18.27
C ARG A 56 -0.49 -24.16 -18.21
N LEU A 57 0.77 -23.88 -17.91
CA LEU A 57 1.84 -24.88 -17.93
C LEU A 57 2.08 -25.53 -16.57
N LEU A 58 2.11 -24.73 -15.51
CA LEU A 58 2.43 -25.22 -14.17
C LEU A 58 1.20 -25.67 -13.37
N HIS A 59 0.03 -25.11 -13.69
CA HIS A 59 -1.21 -25.36 -12.96
C HIS A 59 -2.31 -25.95 -13.87
N ALA A 60 -1.95 -26.60 -14.98
CA ALA A 60 -2.89 -27.31 -15.85
C ALA A 60 -3.68 -28.35 -15.03
N GLY A 61 -5.01 -28.39 -15.21
CA GLY A 61 -5.88 -29.27 -14.44
C GLY A 61 -6.19 -28.86 -12.99
N ALA A 62 -5.59 -27.77 -12.49
CA ALA A 62 -5.96 -27.22 -11.18
C ALA A 62 -7.37 -26.60 -11.22
N PHE A 63 -7.99 -26.48 -10.03
CA PHE A 63 -9.26 -25.78 -9.88
C PHE A 63 -9.16 -24.34 -10.44
N ARG A 64 -10.00 -24.00 -11.42
CA ARG A 64 -9.87 -22.78 -12.24
C ARG A 64 -9.62 -21.48 -11.46
N PRO A 65 -10.33 -21.15 -10.35
CA PRO A 65 -10.01 -19.96 -9.57
C PRO A 65 -8.59 -19.99 -8.99
N ALA A 66 -8.14 -21.12 -8.47
CA ALA A 66 -6.79 -21.27 -7.92
C ALA A 66 -5.71 -21.23 -9.02
N GLN A 67 -5.99 -21.81 -10.19
CA GLN A 67 -5.13 -21.70 -11.37
C GLN A 67 -4.89 -20.23 -11.76
N LYS A 68 -5.95 -19.44 -11.80
CA LYS A 68 -5.88 -18.01 -12.14
C LYS A 68 -5.15 -17.18 -11.05
N ALA A 69 -5.41 -17.48 -9.78
CA ALA A 69 -4.72 -16.83 -8.66
C ALA A 69 -3.21 -17.18 -8.66
N ALA A 70 -2.86 -18.45 -8.90
CA ALA A 70 -1.47 -18.86 -9.04
C ALA A 70 -0.78 -18.16 -10.23
N GLY A 71 -1.48 -18.07 -11.37
CA GLY A 71 -0.98 -17.31 -12.52
C GLY A 71 -0.66 -15.86 -12.18
N LEU A 72 -1.57 -15.16 -11.49
CA LEU A 72 -1.33 -13.78 -11.05
C LEU A 72 -0.08 -13.68 -10.16
N VAL A 73 0.07 -14.59 -9.19
CA VAL A 73 1.24 -14.60 -8.28
C VAL A 73 2.54 -14.83 -9.04
N TRP A 74 2.58 -15.81 -9.94
CA TRP A 74 3.78 -16.09 -10.75
C TRP A 74 4.09 -14.95 -11.72
N GLY A 75 3.07 -14.30 -12.28
CA GLY A 75 3.24 -13.12 -13.13
C GLY A 75 3.85 -11.96 -12.36
N LEU A 76 3.36 -11.67 -11.17
CA LEU A 76 3.92 -10.64 -10.29
C LEU A 76 5.35 -10.96 -9.86
N LEU A 77 5.63 -12.21 -9.49
CA LEU A 77 6.98 -12.63 -9.11
C LEU A 77 7.96 -12.50 -10.28
N ALA A 78 7.57 -12.95 -11.47
CA ALA A 78 8.41 -12.84 -12.68
C ALA A 78 8.68 -11.37 -13.02
N PHE A 79 7.69 -10.51 -12.94
CA PHE A 79 7.83 -9.08 -13.17
C PHE A 79 8.72 -8.41 -12.09
N ALA A 80 8.53 -8.71 -10.81
CA ALA A 80 9.35 -8.17 -9.73
C ALA A 80 10.83 -8.57 -9.90
N LEU A 81 11.10 -9.86 -10.20
CA LEU A 81 12.46 -10.34 -10.46
C LEU A 81 13.09 -9.66 -11.70
N ALA A 82 12.32 -9.47 -12.77
CA ALA A 82 12.80 -8.76 -13.96
C ALA A 82 13.10 -7.28 -13.66
N ALA A 83 12.28 -6.62 -12.83
CA ALA A 83 12.53 -5.25 -12.38
C ALA A 83 13.81 -5.15 -11.53
N VAL A 84 14.07 -6.11 -10.63
CA VAL A 84 15.34 -6.18 -9.88
C VAL A 84 16.52 -6.36 -10.83
N LEU A 85 16.44 -7.28 -11.79
CA LEU A 85 17.51 -7.52 -12.75
C LEU A 85 17.76 -6.31 -13.65
N ALA A 86 16.71 -5.63 -14.08
CA ALA A 86 16.80 -4.39 -14.86
C ALA A 86 17.47 -3.28 -14.06
N SER A 87 17.06 -3.09 -12.80
CA SER A 87 17.65 -2.11 -11.90
C SER A 87 19.13 -2.41 -11.59
N LEU A 88 19.48 -3.69 -11.36
CA LEU A 88 20.83 -4.14 -11.07
C LEU A 88 21.79 -3.95 -12.26
N SER A 89 21.30 -4.22 -13.47
CA SER A 89 22.11 -4.19 -14.70
C SER A 89 22.11 -2.83 -15.40
N GLY A 90 21.20 -1.92 -15.05
CA GLY A 90 20.94 -0.69 -15.80
C GLY A 90 20.26 -0.92 -17.17
N ILE A 91 19.94 -2.18 -17.53
CA ILE A 91 19.31 -2.51 -18.81
C ILE A 91 17.79 -2.58 -18.62
N HIS A 92 17.12 -1.44 -18.74
CA HIS A 92 15.68 -1.29 -18.46
C HIS A 92 14.78 -2.22 -19.29
N SER A 93 15.16 -2.53 -20.54
CA SER A 93 14.41 -3.44 -21.42
C SER A 93 14.30 -4.88 -20.90
N LEU A 94 15.16 -5.31 -19.96
CA LEU A 94 15.07 -6.63 -19.34
C LEU A 94 13.75 -6.87 -18.62
N VAL A 95 13.04 -5.85 -18.24
CA VAL A 95 11.71 -5.93 -17.64
C VAL A 95 10.73 -6.73 -18.54
N TRP A 96 10.90 -6.64 -19.87
CA TRP A 96 10.08 -7.35 -20.85
C TRP A 96 10.46 -8.81 -21.05
N ALA A 97 11.63 -9.26 -20.62
CA ALA A 97 12.13 -10.60 -20.91
C ALA A 97 11.17 -11.74 -20.49
N PRO A 98 10.57 -11.75 -19.28
CA PRO A 98 9.61 -12.78 -18.92
C PRO A 98 8.33 -12.74 -19.76
N ALA A 99 7.85 -11.56 -20.14
CA ALA A 99 6.66 -11.40 -20.95
C ALA A 99 6.90 -11.92 -22.38
N LEU A 100 8.02 -11.57 -23.01
CA LEU A 100 8.42 -12.03 -24.34
C LEU A 100 8.65 -13.55 -24.36
N ALA A 101 9.41 -14.08 -23.41
CA ALA A 101 9.62 -15.53 -23.28
C ALA A 101 8.28 -16.27 -23.13
N SER A 102 7.37 -15.73 -22.31
CA SER A 102 6.05 -16.30 -22.12
C SER A 102 5.19 -16.26 -23.39
N ALA A 103 5.26 -15.17 -24.15
CA ALA A 103 4.57 -15.05 -25.43
C ALA A 103 5.06 -16.12 -26.43
N VAL A 104 6.38 -16.32 -26.54
CA VAL A 104 6.97 -17.37 -27.38
C VAL A 104 6.52 -18.76 -26.94
N VAL A 105 6.60 -19.06 -25.63
CA VAL A 105 6.16 -20.35 -25.09
C VAL A 105 4.68 -20.61 -25.35
N LEU A 106 3.82 -19.61 -25.18
CA LEU A 106 2.39 -19.72 -25.46
C LEU A 106 2.11 -19.92 -26.96
N ALA A 107 2.86 -19.27 -27.83
CA ALA A 107 2.75 -19.41 -29.27
C ALA A 107 3.18 -20.83 -29.74
N VAL A 108 4.29 -21.35 -29.20
CA VAL A 108 4.82 -22.68 -29.54
C VAL A 108 3.94 -23.80 -28.99
N ARG A 109 3.58 -23.72 -27.71
CA ARG A 109 2.80 -24.76 -27.01
C ARG A 109 1.31 -24.74 -27.39
N ARG A 110 0.82 -23.62 -27.93
CA ARG A 110 -0.59 -23.41 -28.35
C ARG A 110 -1.61 -23.99 -27.35
N PRO A 111 -1.50 -23.71 -26.04
CA PRO A 111 -2.44 -24.27 -25.07
C PRO A 111 -3.85 -23.80 -25.44
N LYS A 112 -4.83 -24.71 -25.44
CA LYS A 112 -6.23 -24.38 -25.75
C LYS A 112 -6.71 -23.24 -24.83
N ILE A 113 -6.81 -22.03 -25.36
CA ILE A 113 -7.34 -20.86 -24.66
C ILE A 113 -8.86 -20.90 -24.83
N THR A 114 -9.55 -21.61 -23.95
CA THR A 114 -11.00 -21.57 -23.91
C THR A 114 -11.44 -20.31 -23.18
N PHE A 115 -11.82 -19.28 -23.92
CA PHE A 115 -12.60 -18.18 -23.38
C PHE A 115 -14.01 -18.70 -23.12
N SER A 116 -14.32 -19.17 -21.91
CA SER A 116 -15.69 -19.51 -21.60
C SER A 116 -16.50 -18.21 -21.49
N ALA A 117 -17.70 -18.19 -22.04
CA ALA A 117 -18.63 -17.06 -21.94
C ALA A 117 -18.96 -16.69 -20.46
N GLU A 118 -18.71 -17.58 -19.50
CA GLU A 118 -18.78 -17.31 -18.05
C GLU A 118 -17.71 -16.32 -17.56
N THR A 119 -16.64 -16.06 -18.33
CA THR A 119 -15.59 -15.10 -17.95
C THR A 119 -16.03 -13.65 -18.10
N VAL A 120 -17.16 -13.37 -18.74
CA VAL A 120 -17.64 -12.01 -19.00
C VAL A 120 -18.75 -11.62 -18.02
N ARG A 121 -18.50 -11.74 -16.71
CA ARG A 121 -19.38 -11.11 -15.72
C ARG A 121 -18.95 -9.65 -15.55
N LEU A 122 -19.80 -8.74 -15.99
CA LEU A 122 -19.51 -7.29 -16.06
C LEU A 122 -19.51 -6.60 -14.69
N TRP A 123 -20.16 -7.15 -13.66
CA TRP A 123 -20.20 -6.55 -12.32
C TRP A 123 -18.83 -6.36 -11.66
N PRO A 124 -17.87 -7.31 -11.70
CA PRO A 124 -16.54 -7.05 -11.19
C PRO A 124 -15.80 -5.94 -11.94
N ARG A 125 -16.10 -5.76 -13.22
CA ARG A 125 -15.52 -4.66 -14.03
C ARG A 125 -16.12 -3.31 -13.62
N ALA A 126 -17.41 -3.25 -13.33
CA ALA A 126 -18.04 -2.04 -12.79
C ALA A 126 -17.45 -1.68 -11.41
N VAL A 127 -17.27 -2.65 -10.51
CA VAL A 127 -16.62 -2.43 -9.21
C VAL A 127 -15.20 -1.91 -9.40
N TRP A 128 -14.43 -2.52 -10.30
CA TRP A 128 -13.10 -2.04 -10.63
C TRP A 128 -13.12 -0.62 -11.21
N GLY A 129 -13.98 -0.33 -12.21
CA GLY A 129 -14.10 0.99 -12.80
C GLY A 129 -14.42 2.07 -11.76
N ILE A 130 -15.39 1.80 -10.88
CA ILE A 130 -15.74 2.72 -9.77
C ILE A 130 -14.55 2.88 -8.82
N ALA A 131 -13.85 1.81 -8.45
CA ALA A 131 -12.68 1.88 -7.59
C ALA A 131 -11.56 2.71 -8.23
N VAL A 132 -11.33 2.56 -9.54
CA VAL A 132 -10.37 3.37 -10.30
C VAL A 132 -10.77 4.85 -10.31
N LEU A 133 -12.04 5.16 -10.55
CA LEU A 133 -12.54 6.54 -10.51
C LEU A 133 -12.31 7.15 -9.11
N LEU A 134 -12.71 6.45 -8.06
CA LEU A 134 -12.56 6.94 -6.68
C LEU A 134 -11.07 7.10 -6.31
N CYS A 135 -10.22 6.19 -6.77
CA CYS A 135 -8.77 6.29 -6.60
C CYS A 135 -8.21 7.53 -7.33
N SER A 136 -8.62 7.77 -8.58
CA SER A 136 -8.18 8.92 -9.36
C SER A 136 -8.67 10.24 -8.76
N LEU A 137 -9.91 10.29 -8.26
CA LEU A 137 -10.43 11.45 -7.53
C LEU A 137 -9.66 11.70 -6.23
N SER A 138 -9.28 10.67 -5.49
CA SER A 138 -8.42 10.78 -4.31
C SER A 138 -7.00 11.21 -4.65
N ALA A 139 -6.47 10.74 -5.78
CA ALA A 139 -5.11 11.03 -6.24
C ALA A 139 -4.96 12.47 -6.78
N SER A 140 -6.05 13.21 -6.92
CA SER A 140 -6.01 14.63 -7.32
C SER A 140 -5.20 15.51 -6.36
N SER A 141 -5.07 15.09 -5.08
CA SER A 141 -4.16 15.73 -4.12
C SER A 141 -2.68 15.64 -4.51
N PHE A 142 -2.34 14.82 -5.50
CA PHE A 142 -1.03 14.66 -6.11
C PHE A 142 -0.98 15.23 -7.53
N ALA A 143 -1.85 16.20 -7.83
CA ALA A 143 -1.79 16.91 -9.10
C ALA A 143 -0.41 17.57 -9.28
N HIS A 144 0.05 17.64 -10.53
CA HIS A 144 1.27 18.37 -10.85
C HIS A 144 1.10 19.84 -10.50
N PRO A 145 2.02 20.43 -9.71
CA PRO A 145 2.01 21.87 -9.45
C PRO A 145 1.94 22.73 -10.71
N GLU A 146 2.59 22.29 -11.80
CA GLU A 146 2.52 22.96 -13.10
C GLU A 146 1.09 23.04 -13.65
N ALA A 147 0.26 22.02 -13.39
CA ALA A 147 -1.12 21.98 -13.87
C ALA A 147 -2.10 22.81 -13.02
N VAL A 148 -1.85 22.95 -11.71
CA VAL A 148 -2.79 23.58 -10.77
C VAL A 148 -2.24 24.82 -10.06
N GLY A 149 -0.94 25.14 -10.22
CA GLY A 149 -0.22 26.27 -9.62
C GLY A 149 0.52 25.91 -8.34
N ALA A 150 -0.16 25.33 -7.36
CA ALA A 150 0.46 24.89 -6.10
C ALA A 150 -0.31 23.72 -5.46
N VAL A 151 0.40 22.87 -4.74
CA VAL A 151 -0.19 21.77 -3.96
C VAL A 151 0.45 21.68 -2.58
N THR A 152 -0.30 21.19 -1.59
CA THR A 152 0.26 20.83 -0.29
C THR A 152 0.97 19.48 -0.42
N PRO A 153 2.29 19.38 -0.18
CA PRO A 153 3.03 18.15 -0.37
C PRO A 153 2.56 17.07 0.62
N SER A 154 2.30 15.87 0.08
CA SER A 154 2.00 14.69 0.88
C SER A 154 3.29 13.94 1.18
N GLN A 155 3.64 13.84 2.46
CA GLN A 155 4.81 13.12 2.94
C GLN A 155 4.87 11.68 2.41
N ASP A 156 3.78 10.92 2.53
CA ASP A 156 3.76 9.51 2.12
C ASP A 156 3.87 9.36 0.60
N PHE A 157 3.29 10.28 -0.16
CA PHE A 157 3.42 10.26 -1.61
C PHE A 157 4.88 10.44 -2.05
N PHE A 158 5.56 11.47 -1.56
CA PHE A 158 6.94 11.75 -1.91
C PHE A 158 7.91 10.70 -1.36
N TRP A 159 7.58 10.09 -0.20
CA TRP A 159 8.31 8.92 0.28
C TRP A 159 8.25 7.77 -0.73
N ASN A 160 7.07 7.42 -1.21
CA ASN A 160 6.89 6.33 -2.18
C ASN A 160 7.50 6.68 -3.54
N LEU A 161 7.36 7.93 -4.01
CA LEU A 161 7.98 8.39 -5.24
C LEU A 161 9.51 8.30 -5.17
N GLY A 162 10.12 8.75 -4.06
CA GLY A 162 11.56 8.61 -3.83
C GLY A 162 12.02 7.14 -3.83
N ASN A 163 11.20 6.23 -3.30
CA ASN A 163 11.50 4.79 -3.36
C ASN A 163 11.45 4.24 -4.80
N VAL A 164 10.49 4.68 -5.63
CA VAL A 164 10.45 4.34 -7.06
C VAL A 164 11.71 4.83 -7.77
N GLN A 165 12.09 6.09 -7.54
CA GLN A 165 13.30 6.69 -8.10
C GLN A 165 14.58 5.95 -7.65
N SER A 166 14.64 5.49 -6.39
CA SER A 166 15.76 4.71 -5.87
C SER A 166 15.99 3.42 -6.68
N PHE A 167 14.92 2.74 -7.10
CA PHE A 167 15.02 1.55 -7.96
C PHE A 167 15.37 1.88 -9.42
N LEU A 168 15.01 3.06 -9.90
CA LEU A 168 15.42 3.51 -11.23
C LEU A 168 16.92 3.81 -11.29
N ASN A 169 17.50 4.24 -10.16
CA ASN A 169 18.93 4.54 -10.03
C ASN A 169 19.80 3.29 -9.79
N GLY A 170 19.22 2.14 -9.38
CA GLY A 170 19.98 0.90 -9.22
C GLY A 170 19.49 -0.03 -8.13
N PHE A 171 20.16 -1.18 -8.01
CA PHE A 171 19.90 -2.19 -6.98
C PHE A 171 21.23 -2.65 -6.34
N PRO A 172 21.37 -2.75 -4.99
CA PRO A 172 20.36 -2.41 -3.99
C PRO A 172 20.03 -0.91 -3.98
N PRO A 173 18.74 -0.56 -3.80
CA PRO A 173 18.32 0.83 -3.87
C PRO A 173 18.94 1.64 -2.72
N GLN A 174 19.41 2.84 -3.04
CA GLN A 174 19.91 3.79 -2.04
C GLN A 174 18.81 4.75 -1.62
N ASP A 175 18.83 5.19 -0.38
CA ASP A 175 17.93 6.25 0.05
C ASP A 175 18.33 7.58 -0.56
N LEU A 176 17.49 8.15 -1.41
CA LEU A 176 17.77 9.43 -2.07
C LEU A 176 17.69 10.62 -1.14
N ARG A 177 17.06 10.48 0.02
CA ARG A 177 16.82 11.58 0.99
C ARG A 177 17.94 11.73 2.01
N PHE A 178 18.74 10.67 2.19
CA PHE A 178 19.87 10.63 3.10
C PHE A 178 20.99 9.82 2.45
N SER A 179 21.96 10.51 1.88
CA SER A 179 23.01 9.88 1.08
C SER A 179 23.83 8.84 1.84
N GLY A 180 24.30 7.81 1.13
CA GLY A 180 25.16 6.76 1.67
C GLY A 180 24.43 5.67 2.47
N VAL A 181 23.10 5.67 2.47
CA VAL A 181 22.28 4.69 3.21
C VAL A 181 21.50 3.82 2.24
N VAL A 182 21.54 2.50 2.43
CA VAL A 182 20.74 1.56 1.64
C VAL A 182 19.29 1.67 2.08
N LEU A 183 18.38 1.83 1.12
CA LEU A 183 16.95 1.87 1.37
C LEU A 183 16.45 0.52 1.89
N ARG A 184 15.87 0.52 3.08
CA ARG A 184 15.29 -0.65 3.72
C ARG A 184 13.85 -0.38 4.08
N TYR A 185 12.95 -1.05 3.37
CA TYR A 185 11.51 -0.89 3.54
C TYR A 185 10.75 -2.05 2.88
N HIS A 186 9.45 -2.13 3.09
CA HIS A 186 8.57 -3.05 2.36
C HIS A 186 8.12 -2.36 1.06
N TYR A 187 8.83 -2.59 0.00
CA TYR A 187 8.82 -1.78 -1.22
C TYR A 187 8.37 -2.52 -2.50
N LEU A 188 7.61 -3.63 -2.39
CA LEU A 188 7.21 -4.36 -3.61
C LEU A 188 6.42 -3.49 -4.59
N THR A 189 5.52 -2.63 -4.09
CA THR A 189 4.70 -1.77 -4.95
C THR A 189 5.57 -0.78 -5.71
N GLU A 190 6.52 -0.15 -5.03
CA GLU A 190 7.46 0.81 -5.59
C GLU A 190 8.40 0.14 -6.59
N LEU A 191 8.85 -1.07 -6.33
CA LEU A 191 9.61 -1.89 -7.28
C LEU A 191 8.80 -2.20 -8.56
N LEU A 192 7.52 -2.55 -8.42
CA LEU A 192 6.64 -2.79 -9.57
C LEU A 192 6.39 -1.50 -10.36
N TYR A 193 6.27 -0.36 -9.69
CA TYR A 193 6.14 0.96 -10.35
C TYR A 193 7.42 1.35 -11.07
N ALA A 194 8.58 1.15 -10.45
CA ALA A 194 9.87 1.36 -11.11
C ALA A 194 10.02 0.45 -12.35
N GLY A 195 9.66 -0.84 -12.22
CA GLY A 195 9.63 -1.76 -13.34
C GLY A 195 8.69 -1.30 -14.47
N LEU A 196 7.55 -0.70 -14.13
CA LEU A 196 6.63 -0.12 -15.11
C LEU A 196 7.26 1.10 -15.80
N CYS A 197 7.93 2.00 -15.06
CA CYS A 197 8.68 3.12 -15.62
C CYS A 197 9.78 2.62 -16.58
N MET A 198 10.60 1.65 -16.16
CA MET A 198 11.67 1.05 -16.98
C MET A 198 11.11 0.44 -18.27
N GLY A 199 9.97 -0.26 -18.18
CA GLY A 199 9.36 -0.95 -19.32
C GLY A 199 8.63 -0.03 -20.30
N THR A 200 8.15 1.12 -19.85
CA THR A 200 7.30 2.03 -20.64
C THR A 200 7.94 3.37 -20.95
N GLY A 201 8.99 3.75 -20.24
CA GLY A 201 9.61 5.09 -20.34
C GLY A 201 8.76 6.20 -19.70
N LEU A 202 7.72 5.88 -18.95
CA LEU A 202 6.85 6.87 -18.30
C LEU A 202 7.51 7.48 -17.06
N PRO A 203 7.23 8.77 -16.76
CA PRO A 203 7.75 9.45 -15.58
C PRO A 203 7.32 8.73 -14.29
N ALA A 204 8.24 8.66 -13.32
CA ALA A 204 7.99 8.03 -12.04
C ALA A 204 6.86 8.72 -11.26
N TYR A 205 6.75 10.04 -11.37
CA TYR A 205 5.68 10.82 -10.78
C TYR A 205 4.31 10.33 -11.25
N ASP A 206 4.08 10.31 -12.57
CA ASP A 206 2.81 9.91 -13.19
C ASP A 206 2.42 8.48 -12.84
N VAL A 207 3.40 7.57 -12.90
CA VAL A 207 3.18 6.16 -12.55
C VAL A 207 2.77 6.03 -11.09
N THR A 208 3.43 6.77 -10.18
CA THR A 208 3.16 6.71 -8.75
C THR A 208 1.84 7.40 -8.39
N ALA A 209 1.58 8.58 -8.98
CA ALA A 209 0.38 9.37 -8.68
C ALA A 209 -0.89 8.79 -9.32
N PHE A 210 -0.83 8.39 -10.60
CA PHE A 210 -2.02 8.21 -11.41
C PHE A 210 -2.18 6.82 -12.04
N TYR A 211 -1.07 6.18 -12.49
CA TYR A 211 -1.21 5.02 -13.38
C TYR A 211 -1.05 3.68 -12.66
N GLY A 212 -0.20 3.62 -11.63
CA GLY A 212 0.11 2.38 -10.94
C GLY A 212 -1.04 1.84 -10.09
N ALA A 213 -1.69 2.71 -9.32
CA ALA A 213 -2.78 2.30 -8.43
C ALA A 213 -3.96 1.61 -9.15
N PRO A 214 -4.45 2.08 -10.32
CA PRO A 214 -5.46 1.37 -11.10
C PRO A 214 -5.08 -0.05 -11.48
N LEU A 215 -3.81 -0.31 -11.81
CA LEU A 215 -3.31 -1.65 -12.14
C LEU A 215 -3.33 -2.57 -10.92
N VAL A 216 -2.86 -2.09 -9.79
CA VAL A 216 -2.85 -2.87 -8.55
C VAL A 216 -4.28 -3.15 -8.09
N LEU A 217 -5.19 -2.17 -8.19
CA LEU A 217 -6.61 -2.36 -7.91
C LEU A 217 -7.25 -3.39 -8.84
N ALA A 218 -6.91 -3.40 -10.12
CA ALA A 218 -7.38 -4.45 -11.05
C ALA A 218 -6.93 -5.83 -10.58
N GLY A 219 -5.67 -5.96 -10.17
CA GLY A 219 -5.13 -7.19 -9.58
C GLY A 219 -5.85 -7.60 -8.29
N ALA A 220 -6.12 -6.65 -7.40
CA ALA A 220 -6.82 -6.88 -6.13
C ALA A 220 -8.27 -7.35 -6.38
N VAL A 221 -9.03 -6.66 -7.23
CA VAL A 221 -10.39 -7.08 -7.62
C VAL A 221 -10.38 -8.44 -8.29
N PHE A 222 -9.41 -8.70 -9.17
CA PHE A 222 -9.25 -10.01 -9.81
C PHE A 222 -9.00 -11.11 -8.77
N ALA A 223 -8.06 -10.93 -7.85
CA ALA A 223 -7.72 -11.88 -6.79
C ALA A 223 -8.93 -12.13 -5.86
N LEU A 224 -9.63 -11.08 -5.42
CA LEU A 224 -10.86 -11.18 -4.63
C LEU A 224 -11.97 -11.95 -5.37
N CYS A 225 -12.11 -11.74 -6.69
CA CYS A 225 -13.06 -12.51 -7.50
C CYS A 225 -12.70 -14.00 -7.55
N GLN A 226 -11.40 -14.34 -7.66
CA GLN A 226 -10.98 -15.73 -7.63
C GLN A 226 -11.20 -16.35 -6.25
N LEU A 227 -10.86 -15.62 -5.17
CA LEU A 227 -11.11 -16.03 -3.79
C LEU A 227 -12.60 -16.29 -3.57
N ALA A 228 -13.45 -15.33 -3.92
CA ALA A 228 -14.90 -15.43 -3.78
C ALA A 228 -15.50 -16.63 -4.51
N ARG A 229 -15.05 -16.88 -5.76
CA ARG A 229 -15.46 -18.05 -6.55
C ARG A 229 -14.92 -19.36 -5.99
N GLY A 230 -13.73 -19.31 -5.42
CA GLY A 230 -13.08 -20.46 -4.82
C GLY A 230 -13.70 -20.89 -3.48
N LEU A 231 -14.26 -19.96 -2.73
CA LEU A 231 -14.78 -20.21 -1.37
C LEU A 231 -16.30 -20.35 -1.31
N PHE A 232 -17.05 -19.59 -2.11
CA PHE A 232 -18.48 -19.39 -1.93
C PHE A 232 -19.31 -19.83 -3.12
N GLU A 233 -20.41 -20.52 -2.85
CA GLU A 233 -21.39 -20.91 -3.86
C GLU A 233 -22.43 -19.82 -4.09
N LYS A 234 -22.85 -19.13 -3.02
CA LYS A 234 -23.93 -18.16 -3.08
C LYS A 234 -23.47 -16.85 -3.70
N LYS A 235 -24.29 -16.29 -4.61
CA LYS A 235 -23.98 -15.05 -5.34
C LYS A 235 -23.75 -13.85 -4.42
N TYR A 236 -24.57 -13.72 -3.37
CA TYR A 236 -24.44 -12.61 -2.41
C TYR A 236 -23.12 -12.66 -1.63
N GLN A 237 -22.64 -13.85 -1.24
CA GLN A 237 -21.36 -14.00 -0.56
C GLN A 237 -20.20 -13.57 -1.50
N ARG A 238 -20.28 -13.97 -2.77
CA ARG A 238 -19.29 -13.53 -3.78
C ARG A 238 -19.30 -12.02 -3.96
N ALA A 239 -20.47 -11.41 -4.02
CA ALA A 239 -20.62 -9.97 -4.12
C ALA A 239 -20.06 -9.25 -2.89
N LEU A 240 -20.39 -9.71 -1.68
CA LEU A 240 -19.89 -9.14 -0.44
C LEU A 240 -18.37 -9.27 -0.30
N THR A 241 -17.77 -10.37 -0.75
CA THR A 241 -16.31 -10.55 -0.72
C THR A 241 -15.59 -9.53 -1.61
N VAL A 242 -16.17 -9.19 -2.77
CA VAL A 242 -15.54 -8.25 -3.70
C VAL A 242 -15.90 -6.80 -3.36
N ALA A 243 -17.18 -6.50 -3.16
CA ALA A 243 -17.65 -5.14 -2.94
C ALA A 243 -17.52 -4.67 -1.48
N GLY A 244 -17.64 -5.59 -0.52
CA GLY A 244 -17.62 -5.27 0.90
C GLY A 244 -16.35 -4.55 1.33
N LEU A 245 -15.21 -4.93 0.75
CA LEU A 245 -13.93 -4.29 1.03
C LEU A 245 -13.90 -2.80 0.63
N PHE A 246 -14.66 -2.43 -0.40
CA PHE A 246 -14.72 -1.06 -0.89
C PHE A 246 -15.87 -0.24 -0.27
N VAL A 247 -16.88 -0.91 0.28
CA VAL A 247 -18.13 -0.26 0.70
C VAL A 247 -18.25 -0.21 2.21
N PHE A 248 -17.82 -1.26 2.95
CA PHE A 248 -17.97 -1.29 4.40
C PHE A 248 -16.83 -0.60 5.12
N GLY A 249 -17.17 0.28 6.03
CA GLY A 249 -16.21 0.92 6.91
C GLY A 249 -16.89 1.91 7.86
N CYS A 250 -16.20 2.33 8.88
CA CYS A 250 -16.66 3.36 9.81
C CYS A 250 -15.79 4.62 9.77
N ALA A 251 -14.68 4.59 9.09
CA ALA A 251 -13.71 5.67 9.08
C ALA A 251 -14.27 7.03 8.61
N GLY A 252 -15.32 7.01 7.75
CA GLY A 252 -15.93 8.24 7.24
C GLY A 252 -16.64 9.08 8.28
N LEU A 253 -17.25 8.46 9.29
CA LEU A 253 -18.00 9.20 10.30
C LEU A 253 -17.13 10.16 11.12
N TYR A 254 -15.89 9.81 11.38
CA TYR A 254 -15.01 10.70 12.17
C TYR A 254 -14.71 12.02 11.46
N LYS A 255 -14.76 12.05 10.13
CA LYS A 255 -14.60 13.27 9.33
C LYS A 255 -15.83 14.17 9.38
N LEU A 256 -17.00 13.60 9.68
CA LEU A 256 -18.28 14.31 9.78
C LEU A 256 -18.61 14.71 11.23
N LEU A 257 -17.95 14.10 12.22
CA LEU A 257 -18.17 14.42 13.63
C LEU A 257 -17.25 15.56 14.08
N PRO A 258 -17.67 16.39 15.04
CA PRO A 258 -16.81 17.38 15.67
C PRO A 258 -15.53 16.76 16.21
N ALA A 259 -14.45 17.52 16.18
CA ALA A 259 -13.17 17.09 16.76
C ALA A 259 -13.40 16.70 18.24
N GLY A 260 -12.92 15.53 18.63
CA GLY A 260 -13.12 14.96 19.97
C GLY A 260 -14.26 13.95 20.10
N LEU A 261 -15.19 13.88 19.15
CA LEU A 261 -16.23 12.84 19.09
C LEU A 261 -15.86 11.69 18.11
N SER A 262 -14.69 11.77 17.48
CA SER A 262 -14.22 10.75 16.57
C SER A 262 -13.77 9.49 17.35
N PRO A 263 -14.59 8.42 17.42
CA PRO A 263 -14.20 7.20 18.12
C PRO A 263 -13.14 6.41 17.34
N PHE A 264 -12.84 6.83 16.11
CA PHE A 264 -12.09 6.02 15.17
C PHE A 264 -10.98 6.82 14.55
N TRP A 265 -9.82 6.44 14.92
CA TRP A 265 -8.65 6.90 14.27
C TRP A 265 -8.39 6.02 13.02
N ASN A 266 -8.54 6.63 11.86
CA ASN A 266 -7.94 6.27 10.57
C ASN A 266 -8.08 4.83 10.04
N SER A 267 -9.19 4.14 10.24
CA SER A 267 -9.20 2.70 10.11
C SER A 267 -10.25 2.09 9.21
N GLY A 268 -10.72 2.83 8.22
CA GLY A 268 -11.49 2.17 7.17
C GLY A 268 -10.58 1.37 6.24
N ILE A 269 -10.95 0.13 5.94
CA ILE A 269 -10.30 -0.68 4.91
C ILE A 269 -10.26 0.10 3.58
N GLN A 270 -11.27 0.91 3.28
CA GLN A 270 -11.31 1.77 2.10
C GLN A 270 -10.12 2.73 2.05
N HIS A 271 -9.78 3.37 3.17
CA HIS A 271 -8.63 4.28 3.22
C HIS A 271 -7.32 3.56 2.91
N LEU A 272 -7.19 2.32 3.37
CA LEU A 272 -6.03 1.48 3.09
C LEU A 272 -5.95 1.03 1.64
N VAL A 273 -7.10 0.82 0.98
CA VAL A 273 -7.17 0.42 -0.44
C VAL A 273 -6.95 1.61 -1.37
N THR A 274 -7.32 2.82 -0.95
CA THR A 274 -7.14 4.05 -1.75
C THR A 274 -5.79 4.70 -1.57
N ASN A 275 -5.07 4.35 -0.52
CA ASN A 275 -3.72 4.84 -0.35
C ASN A 275 -2.84 4.30 -1.49
N ILE A 276 -2.09 5.15 -2.14
CA ILE A 276 -1.25 4.89 -3.32
C ILE A 276 -0.17 3.86 -3.03
N ASN A 277 0.14 3.67 -1.76
CA ASN A 277 1.18 2.75 -1.33
C ASN A 277 0.71 1.27 -1.26
N ALA A 278 1.48 0.41 -0.64
CA ALA A 278 1.41 -1.04 -0.64
C ALA A 278 0.07 -1.71 -0.22
N HIS A 279 -1.00 -0.97 0.12
CA HIS A 279 -2.20 -1.56 0.71
C HIS A 279 -3.03 -2.39 -0.28
N ALA A 280 -3.25 -1.87 -1.48
CA ALA A 280 -3.96 -2.60 -2.52
C ALA A 280 -3.18 -3.85 -2.97
N THR A 281 -1.83 -3.76 -2.99
CA THR A 281 -0.94 -4.91 -3.24
C THR A 281 -1.07 -5.96 -2.13
N ALA A 282 -1.16 -5.54 -0.85
CA ALA A 282 -1.38 -6.46 0.26
C ALA A 282 -2.73 -7.17 0.16
N VAL A 283 -3.83 -6.47 -0.19
CA VAL A 283 -5.15 -7.08 -0.42
C VAL A 283 -5.10 -8.13 -1.54
N LEU A 284 -4.45 -7.79 -2.66
CA LEU A 284 -4.26 -8.70 -3.79
C LEU A 284 -3.58 -9.99 -3.32
N LEU A 285 -2.47 -9.85 -2.61
CA LEU A 285 -1.66 -10.99 -2.16
C LEU A 285 -2.34 -11.80 -1.05
N LEU A 286 -3.02 -11.14 -0.10
CA LEU A 286 -3.84 -11.84 0.91
C LEU A 286 -4.95 -12.66 0.28
N ALA A 287 -5.65 -12.11 -0.71
CA ALA A 287 -6.72 -12.82 -1.40
C ALA A 287 -6.20 -14.02 -2.20
N ALA A 288 -5.09 -13.84 -2.93
CA ALA A 288 -4.44 -14.92 -3.64
C ALA A 288 -3.91 -15.99 -2.67
N PHE A 289 -3.20 -15.58 -1.62
CA PHE A 289 -2.68 -16.47 -0.58
C PHE A 289 -3.79 -17.30 0.07
N ALA A 290 -4.86 -16.67 0.55
CA ALA A 290 -5.97 -17.38 1.21
C ALA A 290 -6.58 -18.49 0.33
N LEU A 291 -6.78 -18.21 -0.97
CA LEU A 291 -7.28 -19.20 -1.92
C LEU A 291 -6.28 -20.33 -2.15
N LEU A 292 -5.01 -19.99 -2.39
CA LEU A 292 -3.96 -20.95 -2.67
C LEU A 292 -3.63 -21.80 -1.45
N TYR A 293 -3.58 -21.20 -0.25
CA TYR A 293 -3.43 -21.90 1.01
C TYR A 293 -4.55 -22.92 1.24
N ARG A 294 -5.81 -22.54 0.98
CA ARG A 294 -6.93 -23.48 1.05
C ARG A 294 -6.73 -24.67 0.10
N GLN A 295 -6.28 -24.44 -1.12
CA GLN A 295 -6.07 -25.51 -2.10
C GLN A 295 -4.86 -26.38 -1.74
N ALA A 296 -3.78 -25.79 -1.25
CA ALA A 296 -2.64 -26.50 -0.69
C ALA A 296 -3.05 -27.41 0.47
N GLY A 297 -3.86 -26.87 1.39
CA GLY A 297 -4.40 -27.64 2.53
C GLY A 297 -5.28 -28.83 2.12
N LYS A 298 -6.09 -28.69 1.06
CA LYS A 298 -6.85 -29.82 0.49
C LYS A 298 -5.96 -30.94 -0.09
N ARG A 299 -4.72 -30.63 -0.42
CA ARG A 299 -3.70 -31.57 -0.91
C ARG A 299 -2.63 -31.88 0.14
N GLY A 300 -2.92 -31.58 1.41
CA GLY A 300 -2.04 -31.86 2.54
C GLY A 300 -0.72 -31.13 2.50
N PHE A 301 -0.66 -29.93 1.90
CA PHE A 301 0.56 -29.14 1.71
C PHE A 301 1.70 -29.91 1.02
N SER A 302 1.34 -30.82 0.13
CA SER A 302 2.32 -31.62 -0.59
C SER A 302 3.28 -30.75 -1.42
N PRO A 303 4.60 -30.94 -1.34
CA PRO A 303 5.56 -30.23 -2.18
C PRO A 303 5.44 -30.57 -3.68
N LYS A 304 4.76 -31.68 -4.01
CA LYS A 304 4.44 -32.03 -5.41
C LYS A 304 3.27 -31.20 -5.96
N ALA A 305 2.50 -30.52 -5.11
CA ALA A 305 1.37 -29.71 -5.54
C ALA A 305 1.81 -28.28 -5.84
N GLY A 306 1.68 -27.83 -7.07
CA GLY A 306 2.03 -26.47 -7.50
C GLY A 306 1.34 -25.36 -6.70
N GLN A 307 0.15 -25.64 -6.11
CA GLN A 307 -0.57 -24.71 -5.25
C GLN A 307 0.16 -24.41 -3.94
N THR A 308 0.95 -25.36 -3.43
CA THR A 308 1.79 -25.17 -2.23
C THR A 308 2.86 -24.12 -2.51
N TRP A 309 3.55 -24.24 -3.63
CA TRP A 309 4.58 -23.28 -4.05
C TRP A 309 3.99 -21.92 -4.42
N ALA A 310 2.83 -21.90 -5.07
CA ALA A 310 2.15 -20.64 -5.37
C ALA A 310 1.68 -19.92 -4.10
N ALA A 311 1.25 -20.65 -3.06
CA ALA A 311 0.93 -20.06 -1.76
C ALA A 311 2.19 -19.49 -1.06
N ALA A 312 3.31 -20.23 -1.10
CA ALA A 312 4.59 -19.75 -0.58
C ALA A 312 5.09 -18.51 -1.33
N ALA A 313 4.97 -18.48 -2.67
CA ALA A 313 5.34 -17.32 -3.48
C ALA A 313 4.44 -16.10 -3.18
N ALA A 314 3.13 -16.28 -3.03
CA ALA A 314 2.22 -15.22 -2.63
C ALA A 314 2.59 -14.65 -1.26
N PHE A 315 2.99 -15.51 -0.31
CA PHE A 315 3.45 -15.09 1.01
C PHE A 315 4.78 -14.34 0.93
N ALA A 316 5.75 -14.82 0.16
CA ALA A 316 7.04 -14.14 -0.01
C ALA A 316 6.87 -12.74 -0.61
N LEU A 317 6.02 -12.59 -1.64
CA LEU A 317 5.66 -11.29 -2.17
C LEU A 317 4.95 -10.40 -1.13
N LEU A 318 4.09 -10.98 -0.28
CA LEU A 318 3.41 -10.25 0.80
C LEU A 318 4.41 -9.72 1.84
N CYS A 319 5.47 -10.47 2.15
CA CYS A 319 6.54 -10.00 3.03
C CYS A 319 7.16 -8.71 2.50
N ILE A 320 7.48 -8.68 1.20
CA ILE A 320 8.11 -7.51 0.55
C ILE A 320 7.09 -6.39 0.32
N ALA A 321 5.78 -6.72 0.18
CA ALA A 321 4.72 -5.73 0.00
C ALA A 321 4.34 -5.03 1.29
N LYS A 322 4.19 -5.77 2.41
CA LYS A 322 3.78 -5.20 3.70
C LYS A 322 4.18 -6.12 4.86
N GLY A 323 5.37 -5.91 5.39
CA GLY A 323 5.96 -6.73 6.44
C GLY A 323 5.04 -6.99 7.66
N PRO A 324 4.40 -5.97 8.27
CA PRO A 324 3.50 -6.19 9.40
C PRO A 324 2.32 -7.13 9.09
N VAL A 325 1.74 -7.02 7.89
CA VAL A 325 0.66 -7.92 7.43
C VAL A 325 1.18 -9.35 7.29
N ALA A 326 2.36 -9.51 6.67
CA ALA A 326 2.98 -10.82 6.50
C ALA A 326 3.35 -11.46 7.84
N GLY A 327 3.78 -10.69 8.83
CA GLY A 327 4.07 -11.17 10.18
C GLY A 327 2.86 -11.82 10.85
N ILE A 328 1.69 -11.18 10.77
CA ILE A 328 0.43 -11.76 11.28
C ILE A 328 0.07 -13.04 10.53
N VAL A 329 0.22 -13.06 9.20
CA VAL A 329 -0.03 -14.28 8.40
C VAL A 329 0.96 -15.38 8.78
N ALA A 330 2.24 -15.08 8.97
CA ALA A 330 3.25 -16.05 9.37
C ALA A 330 2.91 -16.70 10.72
N ILE A 331 2.58 -15.87 11.73
CA ILE A 331 2.16 -16.36 13.05
C ILE A 331 0.90 -17.24 12.92
N ALA A 332 -0.11 -16.77 12.18
CA ALA A 332 -1.35 -17.51 12.02
C ALA A 332 -1.16 -18.87 11.31
N VAL A 333 -0.30 -18.91 10.28
CA VAL A 333 0.05 -20.16 9.57
C VAL A 333 0.90 -21.07 10.44
N GLY A 334 1.85 -20.52 11.21
CA GLY A 334 2.64 -21.27 12.18
C GLY A 334 1.76 -21.93 13.25
N CYS A 335 0.90 -21.17 13.90
CA CYS A 335 -0.08 -21.68 14.86
C CYS A 335 -1.00 -22.76 14.25
N ALA A 336 -1.49 -22.52 13.03
CA ALA A 336 -2.30 -23.50 12.32
C ALA A 336 -1.50 -24.78 12.00
N GLY A 337 -0.25 -24.67 11.61
CA GLY A 337 0.66 -25.78 11.36
C GLY A 337 0.84 -26.67 12.61
N VAL A 338 1.06 -26.04 13.77
CA VAL A 338 1.14 -26.75 15.06
C VAL A 338 -0.17 -27.47 15.37
N VAL A 339 -1.32 -26.79 15.30
CA VAL A 339 -2.63 -27.41 15.56
C VAL A 339 -2.92 -28.56 14.60
N LEU A 340 -2.60 -28.41 13.31
CA LEU A 340 -2.79 -29.44 12.30
C LEU A 340 -1.83 -30.62 12.48
N ALA A 341 -0.66 -30.42 13.10
CA ALA A 341 0.28 -31.49 13.42
C ALA A 341 -0.27 -32.50 14.44
N PHE A 342 -1.22 -32.11 15.28
CA PHE A 342 -1.91 -33.04 16.19
C PHE A 342 -3.00 -33.89 15.50
N ARG A 343 -3.30 -33.63 14.22
CA ARG A 343 -4.26 -34.40 13.43
C ARG A 343 -3.55 -35.57 12.71
N ARG A 344 -4.27 -36.69 12.55
CA ARG A 344 -3.68 -37.91 11.97
C ARG A 344 -3.26 -37.73 10.48
N GLU A 345 -3.98 -36.90 9.74
CA GLU A 345 -3.72 -36.64 8.32
C GLU A 345 -2.78 -35.46 8.11
N ASN A 346 -1.74 -35.63 7.30
CA ASN A 346 -0.81 -34.57 6.86
C ASN A 346 -0.03 -33.85 7.95
N ARG A 347 0.24 -34.49 9.09
CA ARG A 347 0.95 -33.93 10.25
C ARG A 347 2.25 -33.21 9.88
N VAL A 348 3.15 -33.94 9.23
CA VAL A 348 4.49 -33.45 8.92
C VAL A 348 4.46 -32.33 7.89
N SER A 349 3.70 -32.52 6.80
CA SER A 349 3.64 -31.52 5.71
C SER A 349 3.05 -30.18 6.16
N SER A 350 2.01 -30.19 7.01
CA SER A 350 1.42 -28.96 7.56
C SER A 350 2.38 -28.22 8.47
N LEU A 351 3.09 -28.95 9.34
CA LEU A 351 4.08 -28.38 10.24
C LEU A 351 5.27 -27.81 9.46
N VAL A 352 5.82 -28.61 8.51
CA VAL A 352 6.93 -28.18 7.66
C VAL A 352 6.55 -26.93 6.86
N PHE A 353 5.35 -26.89 6.29
CA PHE A 353 4.89 -25.68 5.58
C PHE A 353 4.78 -24.49 6.53
N GLY A 354 4.19 -24.66 7.72
CA GLY A 354 4.09 -23.60 8.74
C GLY A 354 5.47 -23.07 9.16
N LEU A 355 6.40 -23.97 9.44
CA LEU A 355 7.79 -23.61 9.79
C LEU A 355 8.52 -22.92 8.63
N ALA A 356 8.33 -23.38 7.39
CA ALA A 356 8.93 -22.77 6.20
C ALA A 356 8.41 -21.33 5.98
N ILE A 357 7.10 -21.09 6.19
CA ILE A 357 6.52 -19.74 6.15
C ILE A 357 7.10 -18.85 7.26
N ALA A 358 7.18 -19.34 8.50
CA ALA A 358 7.73 -18.58 9.61
C ALA A 358 9.23 -18.27 9.43
N ALA A 359 10.02 -19.27 9.02
CA ALA A 359 11.45 -19.09 8.73
C ALA A 359 11.68 -18.18 7.53
N GLY A 360 10.87 -18.32 6.46
CA GLY A 360 10.88 -17.43 5.29
C GLY A 360 10.58 -15.98 5.67
N PHE A 361 9.60 -15.74 6.55
CA PHE A 361 9.35 -14.41 7.09
C PHE A 361 10.56 -13.87 7.84
N GLY A 362 11.13 -14.67 8.77
CA GLY A 362 12.32 -14.27 9.53
C GLY A 362 13.50 -13.91 8.62
N LEU A 363 13.78 -14.74 7.61
CA LEU A 363 14.85 -14.50 6.65
C LEU A 363 14.63 -13.21 5.86
N LEU A 364 13.44 -13.03 5.29
CA LEU A 364 13.11 -11.83 4.52
C LEU A 364 13.08 -10.58 5.40
N TYR A 365 12.61 -10.70 6.65
CA TYR A 365 12.62 -9.61 7.60
C TYR A 365 14.05 -9.15 7.91
N ILE A 366 14.95 -10.08 8.24
CA ILE A 366 16.36 -9.78 8.51
C ILE A 366 17.05 -9.17 7.28
N THR A 367 16.77 -9.70 6.09
CA THR A 367 17.44 -9.26 4.86
C THR A 367 16.99 -7.90 4.40
N PHE A 368 15.68 -7.62 4.44
CA PHE A 368 15.10 -6.42 3.82
C PHE A 368 14.69 -5.34 4.81
N PHE A 369 14.44 -5.66 6.09
CA PHE A 369 13.86 -4.70 7.02
C PHE A 369 14.73 -4.40 8.24
N SER A 370 15.45 -5.39 8.78
CA SER A 370 16.02 -5.30 10.13
C SER A 370 17.48 -4.85 10.19
N ALA A 371 17.99 -4.14 9.26
CA ALA A 371 19.39 -3.72 9.23
C ALA A 371 19.91 -2.94 10.45
N GLY A 372 19.54 -3.36 11.63
CA GLY A 372 19.91 -2.69 12.89
C GLY A 372 18.93 -1.57 13.29
N ALA A 373 17.87 -1.37 12.54
CA ALA A 373 16.82 -0.44 12.96
C ALA A 373 16.18 -0.96 14.26
N SER A 374 16.23 -0.16 15.30
CA SER A 374 15.33 -0.34 16.42
C SER A 374 13.93 -0.15 15.87
N THR A 375 13.14 -1.22 15.78
CA THR A 375 11.72 -1.06 15.54
C THR A 375 11.22 -0.16 16.67
N SER A 376 10.75 1.03 16.35
CA SER A 376 10.13 1.96 17.31
C SER A 376 8.78 1.42 17.82
N MET A 377 8.57 0.11 17.67
CA MET A 377 7.40 -0.62 18.16
C MET A 377 7.59 -0.94 19.63
N VAL A 378 6.75 -0.39 20.47
CA VAL A 378 6.80 -0.55 21.92
C VAL A 378 5.60 -1.40 22.35
N PHE A 379 5.82 -2.28 23.34
CA PHE A 379 4.71 -2.99 23.98
C PHE A 379 3.99 -2.02 24.91
N ASP A 380 2.81 -1.57 24.47
CA ASP A 380 1.94 -0.67 25.23
C ASP A 380 0.46 -1.02 24.98
N PRO A 381 -0.16 -1.80 25.84
CA PRO A 381 -1.56 -2.21 25.70
C PRO A 381 -2.58 -1.07 25.78
N ALA A 382 -2.18 0.12 26.26
CA ALA A 382 -3.04 1.29 26.34
C ALA A 382 -2.83 2.26 25.17
N GLY A 383 -1.63 2.31 24.58
CA GLY A 383 -1.18 3.35 23.66
C GLY A 383 -2.12 3.57 22.46
N THR A 384 -2.57 2.51 21.80
CA THR A 384 -3.53 2.62 20.69
C THR A 384 -4.90 3.18 21.15
N LEU A 385 -5.38 2.77 22.32
CA LEU A 385 -6.67 3.24 22.85
C LEU A 385 -6.56 4.69 23.37
N GLU A 386 -5.43 5.08 23.92
CA GLU A 386 -5.17 6.45 24.41
C GLU A 386 -5.10 7.48 23.27
N LYS A 387 -4.74 7.05 22.06
CA LYS A 387 -4.80 7.87 20.83
C LYS A 387 -6.19 7.96 20.21
N SER A 388 -7.20 7.33 20.83
CA SER A 388 -8.58 7.32 20.39
C SER A 388 -9.49 8.10 21.34
N TRP A 389 -10.76 8.25 20.94
CA TRP A 389 -11.80 8.83 21.81
C TRP A 389 -11.89 8.16 23.19
N PHE A 390 -11.50 6.91 23.33
CA PHE A 390 -11.53 6.15 24.59
C PHE A 390 -10.53 6.66 25.64
N VAL A 391 -9.60 7.54 25.29
CA VAL A 391 -8.64 8.12 26.25
C VAL A 391 -9.29 8.68 27.51
N ASN A 392 -10.43 9.34 27.37
CA ASN A 392 -11.15 9.93 28.50
C ASN A 392 -11.72 8.85 29.44
N TYR A 393 -12.19 7.73 28.89
CA TYR A 393 -12.66 6.61 29.69
C TYR A 393 -11.51 5.88 30.38
N ILE A 394 -10.38 5.69 29.72
CA ILE A 394 -9.19 5.10 30.32
C ILE A 394 -8.71 5.93 31.51
N ARG A 395 -8.70 7.26 31.39
CA ARG A 395 -8.33 8.18 32.48
C ARG A 395 -9.33 8.14 33.64
N LEU A 396 -10.63 8.06 33.36
CA LEU A 396 -11.67 7.91 34.38
C LEU A 396 -11.53 6.59 35.15
N PHE A 397 -11.16 5.50 34.45
CA PHE A 397 -10.99 4.19 35.04
C PHE A 397 -9.51 3.85 35.36
N SER A 398 -8.67 4.86 35.51
CA SER A 398 -7.31 4.71 36.03
C SER A 398 -7.38 4.16 37.46
N THR A 399 -7.41 2.86 37.57
CA THR A 399 -7.58 2.16 38.84
C THR A 399 -6.23 1.67 39.36
N ARG A 400 -6.12 1.59 40.69
CA ARG A 400 -5.00 0.93 41.37
C ARG A 400 -4.99 -0.60 41.19
N TRP A 401 -6.00 -1.17 40.51
CA TRP A 401 -6.22 -2.60 40.36
C TRP A 401 -5.84 -3.05 38.95
N PRO A 402 -4.67 -3.69 38.75
CA PRO A 402 -4.16 -4.04 37.40
C PRO A 402 -5.11 -4.95 36.64
N VAL A 403 -5.76 -5.91 37.31
CA VAL A 403 -6.71 -6.83 36.68
C VAL A 403 -7.93 -6.11 36.14
N LEU A 404 -8.52 -5.20 36.94
CA LEU A 404 -9.68 -4.42 36.50
C LEU A 404 -9.32 -3.48 35.35
N ARG A 405 -8.14 -2.82 35.40
CA ARG A 405 -7.62 -2.03 34.29
C ARG A 405 -7.48 -2.87 33.01
N GLY A 406 -6.89 -4.07 33.12
CA GLY A 406 -6.76 -4.99 31.98
C GLY A 406 -8.11 -5.39 31.39
N LEU A 407 -9.11 -5.68 32.20
CA LEU A 407 -10.49 -6.00 31.74
C LEU A 407 -11.16 -4.82 31.03
N ILE A 408 -10.99 -3.61 31.55
CA ILE A 408 -11.52 -2.40 30.92
C ILE A 408 -10.85 -2.15 29.56
N LEU A 409 -9.52 -2.26 29.47
CA LEU A 409 -8.79 -2.11 28.22
C LEU A 409 -9.24 -3.16 27.20
N ALA A 410 -9.41 -4.41 27.61
CA ALA A 410 -9.92 -5.47 26.73
C ALA A 410 -11.34 -5.20 26.25
N ALA A 411 -12.22 -4.71 27.11
CA ALA A 411 -13.60 -4.34 26.75
C ALA A 411 -13.61 -3.17 25.75
N LEU A 412 -12.80 -2.14 25.97
CA LEU A 412 -12.66 -0.99 25.07
C LEU A 412 -12.07 -1.40 23.72
N ALA A 413 -11.08 -2.30 23.71
CA ALA A 413 -10.50 -2.85 22.49
C ALA A 413 -11.54 -3.62 21.66
N LEU A 414 -12.36 -4.46 22.32
CA LEU A 414 -13.45 -5.18 21.65
C LEU A 414 -14.51 -4.22 21.10
N LEU A 415 -14.88 -3.20 21.87
CA LEU A 415 -15.83 -2.17 21.45
C LEU A 415 -15.29 -1.39 20.25
N GLN A 416 -14.04 -0.95 20.28
CA GLN A 416 -13.41 -0.25 19.15
C GLN A 416 -13.32 -1.16 17.92
N THR A 417 -12.95 -2.44 18.08
CA THR A 417 -12.92 -3.41 16.97
C THR A 417 -14.31 -3.60 16.35
N PHE A 418 -15.36 -3.71 17.17
CA PHE A 418 -16.74 -3.72 16.69
C PHE A 418 -17.06 -2.48 15.88
N CYS A 419 -16.70 -1.33 16.39
CA CYS A 419 -16.98 -0.05 15.76
C CYS A 419 -16.23 0.16 14.42
N PHE A 420 -15.07 -0.45 14.19
CA PHE A 420 -14.37 -0.36 12.90
C PHE A 420 -15.20 -0.90 11.74
N CYS A 421 -15.87 -2.02 11.93
CA CYS A 421 -16.79 -2.59 10.95
C CYS A 421 -17.82 -3.51 11.63
N PRO A 422 -18.92 -2.95 12.16
CA PRO A 422 -19.89 -3.69 12.94
C PRO A 422 -20.41 -4.99 12.31
N PRO A 423 -20.78 -5.03 11.00
CA PRO A 423 -21.27 -6.26 10.38
C PRO A 423 -20.20 -7.34 10.24
N VAL A 424 -18.93 -6.94 10.08
CA VAL A 424 -17.81 -7.87 9.98
C VAL A 424 -17.54 -8.51 11.35
N PHE A 425 -17.41 -7.70 12.39
CA PHE A 425 -17.18 -8.20 13.75
C PHE A 425 -18.34 -9.10 14.21
N ALA A 426 -19.59 -8.66 14.07
CA ALA A 426 -20.76 -9.44 14.46
C ALA A 426 -20.87 -10.75 13.65
N GLY A 427 -20.63 -10.71 12.34
CA GLY A 427 -20.66 -11.91 11.49
C GLY A 427 -19.56 -12.92 11.83
N TRP A 428 -18.37 -12.46 12.21
CA TRP A 428 -17.31 -13.32 12.73
C TRP A 428 -17.68 -13.94 14.08
N LEU A 429 -18.13 -13.12 15.04
CA LEU A 429 -18.48 -13.55 16.39
C LEU A 429 -19.57 -14.61 16.38
N LEU A 430 -20.59 -14.48 15.54
CA LEU A 430 -21.66 -15.48 15.38
C LEU A 430 -21.15 -16.84 14.89
N GLY A 431 -20.04 -16.89 14.17
CA GLY A 431 -19.43 -18.14 13.73
C GLY A 431 -18.47 -18.77 14.72
N LEU A 432 -17.96 -17.99 15.66
CA LEU A 432 -16.89 -18.41 16.57
C LEU A 432 -17.22 -19.66 17.39
N PRO A 433 -18.45 -19.82 17.98
CA PRO A 433 -18.78 -21.03 18.73
C PRO A 433 -18.72 -22.31 17.88
N ARG A 434 -19.11 -22.20 16.59
CA ARG A 434 -18.99 -23.32 15.65
C ARG A 434 -17.51 -23.61 15.34
N ASP A 435 -16.71 -22.58 15.10
CA ASP A 435 -15.32 -22.74 14.76
C ASP A 435 -14.53 -23.35 15.92
N ILE A 436 -14.84 -22.95 17.16
CA ILE A 436 -14.30 -23.55 18.38
C ILE A 436 -14.72 -25.04 18.48
N ARG A 437 -16.00 -25.34 18.32
CA ARG A 437 -16.48 -26.73 18.32
C ARG A 437 -15.79 -27.57 17.25
N ASP A 438 -15.66 -27.05 16.03
CA ASP A 438 -15.02 -27.74 14.91
C ASP A 438 -13.51 -27.91 15.15
N LEU A 439 -12.87 -26.99 15.89
CA LEU A 439 -11.49 -27.10 16.34
C LEU A 439 -11.31 -28.30 17.28
N PHE A 440 -12.12 -28.40 18.34
CA PHE A 440 -12.06 -29.52 19.30
C PHE A 440 -12.44 -30.86 18.67
N LYS A 441 -13.33 -30.86 17.69
CA LYS A 441 -13.67 -32.07 16.91
C LYS A 441 -12.63 -32.43 15.84
N GLY A 442 -11.61 -31.61 15.66
CA GLY A 442 -10.59 -31.85 14.65
C GLY A 442 -11.05 -31.65 13.19
N CYS A 443 -12.22 -31.03 12.95
CA CYS A 443 -12.81 -30.90 11.61
C CYS A 443 -12.78 -29.47 11.04
N ILE A 444 -12.20 -28.47 11.75
CA ILE A 444 -12.01 -27.13 11.22
C ILE A 444 -11.05 -27.16 10.01
N SER A 445 -11.40 -26.46 8.92
CA SER A 445 -10.51 -26.42 7.75
C SER A 445 -9.24 -25.58 8.01
N PRO A 446 -8.11 -25.90 7.36
CA PRO A 446 -6.87 -25.13 7.52
C PRO A 446 -7.04 -23.62 7.33
N LEU A 447 -7.79 -23.20 6.30
CA LEU A 447 -8.04 -21.76 6.05
C LEU A 447 -8.85 -21.11 7.17
N ARG A 448 -9.90 -21.78 7.71
CA ARG A 448 -10.69 -21.22 8.82
C ARG A 448 -9.83 -21.07 10.07
N LEU A 449 -8.92 -22.00 10.29
CA LEU A 449 -7.99 -21.95 11.42
C LEU A 449 -7.04 -20.76 11.29
N VAL A 450 -6.37 -20.60 10.13
CA VAL A 450 -5.51 -19.44 9.84
C VAL A 450 -6.30 -18.13 9.91
N ALA A 451 -7.50 -18.10 9.36
CA ALA A 451 -8.31 -16.88 9.35
C ALA A 451 -8.73 -16.44 10.77
N ASN A 452 -9.10 -17.37 11.66
CA ASN A 452 -9.38 -17.04 13.05
C ASN A 452 -8.10 -16.63 13.80
N ALA A 453 -6.99 -17.33 13.60
CA ALA A 453 -5.71 -16.97 14.21
C ALA A 453 -5.23 -15.58 13.77
N ALA A 454 -5.36 -15.26 12.47
CA ALA A 454 -5.00 -13.94 11.94
C ALA A 454 -5.97 -12.83 12.41
N ALA A 455 -7.27 -13.12 12.52
CA ALA A 455 -8.25 -12.17 13.05
C ALA A 455 -7.91 -11.79 14.50
N VAL A 456 -7.74 -12.80 15.35
CA VAL A 456 -7.41 -12.57 16.78
C VAL A 456 -6.01 -12.00 16.94
N GLY A 457 -5.01 -12.60 16.29
CA GLY A 457 -3.61 -12.18 16.39
C GLY A 457 -3.36 -10.77 15.84
N GLY A 458 -4.04 -10.41 14.74
CA GLY A 458 -3.96 -9.09 14.14
C GLY A 458 -4.49 -8.00 15.06
N PHE A 459 -5.66 -8.19 15.67
CA PHE A 459 -6.20 -7.23 16.63
C PHE A 459 -5.46 -7.27 17.97
N ALA A 460 -5.02 -8.43 18.44
CA ALA A 460 -4.16 -8.50 19.62
C ALA A 460 -2.88 -7.68 19.42
N ALA A 461 -2.19 -7.87 18.30
CA ALA A 461 -0.99 -7.09 18.00
C ALA A 461 -1.30 -5.58 17.84
N PHE A 462 -2.44 -5.21 17.22
CA PHE A 462 -2.86 -3.82 17.06
C PHE A 462 -3.04 -3.11 18.40
N TYR A 463 -3.54 -3.79 19.44
CA TYR A 463 -3.77 -3.20 20.76
C TYR A 463 -2.61 -3.38 21.75
N LEU A 464 -1.76 -4.40 21.54
CA LEU A 464 -0.64 -4.67 22.45
C LEU A 464 0.62 -3.87 22.11
N PHE A 465 0.73 -3.40 20.88
CA PHE A 465 1.88 -2.64 20.41
C PHE A 465 1.48 -1.23 20.03
N ASP A 466 2.36 -0.29 20.33
CA ASP A 466 2.27 1.08 19.89
C ASP A 466 3.46 1.46 19.01
N HIS A 467 3.24 2.39 18.09
CA HIS A 467 4.26 2.94 17.20
C HIS A 467 4.00 4.43 16.99
N TYR A 468 5.03 5.24 17.02
CA TYR A 468 4.89 6.70 16.90
C TYR A 468 4.18 7.14 15.59
N ALA A 469 4.45 6.44 14.48
CA ALA A 469 3.80 6.66 13.19
C ALA A 469 2.58 5.76 12.97
N MET A 470 2.02 5.17 14.03
CA MET A 470 0.80 4.35 14.02
C MET A 470 0.85 3.13 13.09
N SER A 471 2.04 2.57 12.82
CA SER A 471 2.20 1.43 11.91
C SER A 471 1.51 0.13 12.39
N GLN A 472 1.13 0.04 13.66
CA GLN A 472 0.34 -1.07 14.21
C GLN A 472 -1.04 -1.23 13.54
N ILE A 473 -1.56 -0.21 12.84
CA ILE A 473 -2.82 -0.32 12.08
C ILE A 473 -2.79 -1.46 11.05
N TYR A 474 -1.62 -1.80 10.54
CA TYR A 474 -1.47 -2.87 9.54
C TYR A 474 -1.71 -4.25 10.11
N PHE A 475 -1.48 -4.44 11.42
CA PHE A 475 -1.88 -5.66 12.12
C PHE A 475 -3.41 -5.80 12.14
N GLY A 476 -4.10 -4.72 12.57
CA GLY A 476 -5.57 -4.65 12.56
C GLY A 476 -6.16 -4.81 11.15
N PHE A 477 -5.50 -4.25 10.12
CA PHE A 477 -5.89 -4.43 8.72
C PHE A 477 -5.88 -5.90 8.30
N CYS A 478 -4.82 -6.64 8.62
CA CYS A 478 -4.74 -8.09 8.37
C CYS A 478 -5.86 -8.83 9.12
N GLY A 479 -6.05 -8.50 10.40
CA GLY A 479 -7.12 -9.07 11.22
C GLY A 479 -8.50 -8.83 10.62
N MET A 480 -8.78 -7.60 10.18
CA MET A 480 -10.06 -7.22 9.57
C MET A 480 -10.32 -7.95 8.25
N PHE A 481 -9.30 -8.13 7.40
CA PHE A 481 -9.43 -8.88 6.15
C PHE A 481 -9.91 -10.32 6.41
N PHE A 482 -9.27 -11.04 7.33
CA PHE A 482 -9.63 -12.41 7.64
C PHE A 482 -10.95 -12.51 8.43
N MET A 483 -11.21 -11.57 9.32
CA MET A 483 -12.50 -11.46 10.03
C MET A 483 -13.64 -11.25 9.04
N GLY A 484 -13.46 -10.40 8.03
CA GLY A 484 -14.42 -10.17 6.95
C GLY A 484 -14.69 -11.43 6.13
N LEU A 485 -13.65 -12.19 5.81
CA LEU A 485 -13.76 -13.46 5.09
C LEU A 485 -14.60 -14.47 5.89
N LEU A 486 -14.34 -14.57 7.21
CA LEU A 486 -15.10 -15.44 8.12
C LEU A 486 -16.53 -14.96 8.30
N ALA A 487 -16.77 -13.66 8.42
CA ALA A 487 -18.11 -13.10 8.51
C ALA A 487 -18.97 -13.48 7.30
N VAL A 488 -18.43 -13.30 6.08
CA VAL A 488 -19.12 -13.71 4.84
C VAL A 488 -19.36 -15.23 4.81
N TYR A 489 -18.40 -16.03 5.27
CA TYR A 489 -18.54 -17.48 5.37
C TYR A 489 -19.69 -17.87 6.31
N ASN A 490 -19.83 -17.16 7.42
CA ASN A 490 -20.80 -17.46 8.46
C ASN A 490 -22.25 -17.09 8.12
N LEU A 491 -22.48 -16.18 7.17
CA LEU A 491 -23.83 -15.70 6.81
C LEU A 491 -24.82 -16.82 6.44
N VAL A 492 -24.36 -17.93 5.86
CA VAL A 492 -25.25 -19.06 5.50
C VAL A 492 -25.77 -19.81 6.71
N TYR A 493 -25.12 -19.71 7.86
CA TYR A 493 -25.49 -20.40 9.10
C TYR A 493 -26.40 -19.58 10.01
N VAL A 494 -26.58 -18.29 9.70
CA VAL A 494 -27.48 -17.42 10.46
C VAL A 494 -28.93 -17.73 10.08
N ARG A 495 -29.65 -18.47 10.93
CA ARG A 495 -31.03 -18.90 10.68
C ARG A 495 -32.08 -17.92 11.21
N ALA A 496 -31.83 -17.32 12.37
CA ALA A 496 -32.76 -16.41 13.02
C ALA A 496 -33.02 -15.15 12.20
N LYS A 497 -34.27 -14.87 11.85
CA LYS A 497 -34.67 -13.69 11.05
C LYS A 497 -34.25 -12.37 11.71
N ALA A 498 -34.43 -12.27 13.05
CA ALA A 498 -34.03 -11.08 13.80
C ALA A 498 -32.51 -10.80 13.69
N VAL A 499 -31.67 -11.84 13.81
CA VAL A 499 -30.22 -11.70 13.67
C VAL A 499 -29.84 -11.30 12.24
N ARG A 500 -30.50 -11.85 11.22
CA ARG A 500 -30.29 -11.42 9.82
C ARG A 500 -30.70 -9.96 9.62
N GLY A 501 -31.82 -9.54 10.20
CA GLY A 501 -32.27 -8.15 10.18
C GLY A 501 -31.26 -7.21 10.83
N LEU A 502 -30.75 -7.56 12.01
CA LEU A 502 -29.72 -6.79 12.69
C LEU A 502 -28.43 -6.67 11.84
N LEU A 503 -27.94 -7.79 11.30
CA LEU A 503 -26.76 -7.76 10.41
C LEU A 503 -26.99 -6.90 9.16
N ALA A 504 -28.18 -6.92 8.60
CA ALA A 504 -28.54 -6.07 7.45
C ALA A 504 -28.52 -4.58 7.82
N VAL A 505 -29.05 -4.20 9.00
CA VAL A 505 -28.99 -2.83 9.51
C VAL A 505 -27.55 -2.39 9.73
N LEU A 506 -26.75 -3.22 10.42
CA LEU A 506 -25.33 -2.94 10.65
C LEU A 506 -24.57 -2.79 9.32
N ALA A 507 -24.88 -3.64 8.33
CA ALA A 507 -24.28 -3.56 7.00
C ALA A 507 -24.71 -2.28 6.25
N ALA A 508 -25.98 -1.88 6.35
CA ALA A 508 -26.48 -0.65 5.75
C ALA A 508 -25.80 0.60 6.35
N VAL A 509 -25.69 0.65 7.68
CA VAL A 509 -24.98 1.74 8.38
C VAL A 509 -23.50 1.77 7.97
N SER A 510 -22.80 0.63 7.98
CA SER A 510 -21.41 0.55 7.55
C SER A 510 -21.22 0.91 6.07
N ALA A 511 -22.16 0.56 5.20
CA ALA A 511 -22.12 0.95 3.79
C ALA A 511 -22.30 2.46 3.62
N LEU A 512 -23.25 3.06 4.33
CA LEU A 512 -23.47 4.50 4.30
C LEU A 512 -22.22 5.25 4.76
N THR A 513 -21.63 4.85 5.89
CA THR A 513 -20.41 5.49 6.40
C THR A 513 -19.21 5.31 5.46
N GLY A 514 -19.08 4.14 4.83
CA GLY A 514 -18.07 3.91 3.79
C GLY A 514 -18.27 4.79 2.57
N LEU A 515 -19.51 4.96 2.10
CA LEU A 515 -19.83 5.88 0.99
C LEU A 515 -19.54 7.33 1.35
N CYS A 516 -19.83 7.76 2.59
CA CYS A 516 -19.46 9.09 3.07
C CYS A 516 -17.93 9.29 3.08
N THR A 517 -17.16 8.27 3.47
CA THR A 517 -15.70 8.30 3.39
C THR A 517 -15.22 8.49 1.95
N TRP A 518 -15.79 7.74 1.02
CA TRP A 518 -15.48 7.88 -0.39
C TRP A 518 -15.83 9.28 -0.92
N GLY A 519 -16.98 9.81 -0.55
CA GLY A 519 -17.38 11.18 -0.91
C GLY A 519 -16.38 12.22 -0.40
N TYR A 520 -15.90 12.06 0.83
CA TYR A 520 -14.88 12.93 1.40
C TYR A 520 -13.56 12.85 0.64
N LEU A 521 -13.07 11.63 0.37
CA LEU A 521 -11.81 11.41 -0.35
C LEU A 521 -11.89 11.90 -1.82
N ALA A 522 -13.07 11.75 -2.45
CA ALA A 522 -13.29 12.20 -3.81
C ALA A 522 -13.47 13.71 -3.95
N ARG A 523 -13.73 14.43 -2.84
CA ARG A 523 -14.05 15.86 -2.85
C ARG A 523 -13.02 16.69 -3.62
N GLN A 524 -11.74 16.47 -3.35
CA GLN A 524 -10.65 17.22 -3.99
C GLN A 524 -10.62 16.99 -5.49
N GLY A 525 -10.83 15.76 -5.95
CA GLY A 525 -10.91 15.45 -7.37
C GLY A 525 -12.13 16.07 -8.07
N VAL A 526 -13.26 16.12 -7.36
CA VAL A 526 -14.46 16.82 -7.89
C VAL A 526 -14.20 18.31 -7.99
N GLN A 527 -13.54 18.93 -7.00
CA GLN A 527 -13.13 20.32 -7.05
C GLN A 527 -12.13 20.58 -8.19
N LEU A 528 -11.11 19.73 -8.33
CA LEU A 528 -10.16 19.83 -9.43
C LEU A 528 -10.85 19.83 -10.82
N ILE A 529 -11.86 18.98 -11.01
CA ILE A 529 -12.62 18.93 -12.27
C ILE A 529 -13.44 20.20 -12.45
N ALA A 530 -14.04 20.74 -11.38
CA ALA A 530 -14.94 21.87 -11.43
C ALA A 530 -14.23 23.22 -11.64
N ASP A 531 -13.11 23.46 -10.94
CA ASP A 531 -12.42 24.75 -10.90
C ASP A 531 -10.99 24.72 -11.48
N GLY A 532 -10.54 23.58 -12.04
CA GLY A 532 -9.19 23.44 -12.58
C GLY A 532 -8.10 23.48 -11.53
N GLY A 533 -8.43 23.25 -10.24
CA GLY A 533 -7.47 23.21 -9.13
C GLY A 533 -7.25 24.53 -8.40
N GLN A 534 -7.96 25.60 -8.77
CA GLN A 534 -7.79 26.92 -8.15
C GLN A 534 -7.98 26.88 -6.62
N ALA A 535 -9.06 26.24 -6.15
CA ALA A 535 -9.30 26.10 -4.71
C ALA A 535 -8.19 25.31 -3.98
N MET A 536 -7.62 24.31 -4.67
CA MET A 536 -6.49 23.52 -4.14
C MET A 536 -5.23 24.39 -4.00
N ALA A 537 -4.90 25.15 -5.04
CA ALA A 537 -3.75 26.05 -5.06
C ALA A 537 -3.88 27.14 -3.96
N GLN A 538 -5.05 27.78 -3.86
CA GLN A 538 -5.30 28.76 -2.81
C GLN A 538 -5.16 28.18 -1.40
N ALA A 539 -5.69 26.96 -1.19
CA ALA A 539 -5.56 26.28 0.10
C ALA A 539 -4.10 25.92 0.42
N ALA A 540 -3.32 25.51 -0.58
CA ALA A 540 -1.89 25.18 -0.41
C ALA A 540 -1.05 26.43 -0.09
N LEU A 541 -1.33 27.55 -0.77
CA LEU A 541 -0.63 28.83 -0.54
C LEU A 541 -1.02 29.49 0.78
N ALA A 542 -2.24 29.23 1.27
CA ALA A 542 -2.72 29.74 2.54
C ALA A 542 -2.35 28.87 3.76
N ASP A 543 -1.72 27.72 3.54
CA ASP A 543 -1.30 26.82 4.64
C ASP A 543 0.01 27.31 5.25
N GLU A 544 -0.08 28.14 6.30
CA GLU A 544 1.08 28.66 7.03
C GLU A 544 1.90 27.56 7.75
N ALA A 545 1.29 26.39 7.97
CA ALA A 545 1.95 25.28 8.66
C ALA A 545 2.85 24.43 7.72
N ARG A 546 2.70 24.59 6.40
CA ARG A 546 3.42 23.77 5.42
C ARG A 546 3.87 24.60 4.24
N LEU A 547 5.14 24.46 3.87
CA LEU A 547 5.67 25.08 2.67
C LEU A 547 5.02 24.40 1.44
N PRO A 548 4.30 25.15 0.58
CA PRO A 548 3.66 24.57 -0.60
C PRO A 548 4.70 24.07 -1.61
N LEU A 549 4.29 23.16 -2.47
CA LEU A 549 4.99 22.75 -3.65
C LEU A 549 4.40 23.52 -4.84
N THR A 550 5.24 24.27 -5.56
CA THR A 550 4.84 25.15 -6.67
C THR A 550 5.35 24.64 -8.01
N ALA A 551 4.86 25.22 -9.11
CA ALA A 551 5.38 24.96 -10.44
C ALA A 551 6.88 25.29 -10.56
N ALA A 552 7.36 26.29 -9.80
CA ALA A 552 8.79 26.62 -9.75
C ALA A 552 9.63 25.51 -9.09
N ASP A 553 9.13 24.89 -8.03
CA ASP A 553 9.78 23.72 -7.41
C ASP A 553 9.86 22.55 -8.40
N GLU A 554 8.77 22.26 -9.12
CA GLU A 554 8.72 21.18 -10.12
C GLU A 554 9.70 21.45 -11.25
N ALA A 555 9.70 22.64 -11.84
CA ALA A 555 10.63 23.05 -12.91
C ALA A 555 12.10 23.00 -12.46
N ALA A 556 12.38 23.38 -11.22
CA ALA A 556 13.73 23.31 -10.64
C ALA A 556 14.20 21.86 -10.52
N MET A 557 13.33 20.95 -10.08
CA MET A 557 13.67 19.53 -9.93
C MET A 557 13.79 18.84 -11.29
N ASP A 558 12.99 19.21 -12.26
CA ASP A 558 13.12 18.76 -13.65
C ASP A 558 14.45 19.22 -14.29
N TRP A 559 14.87 20.44 -14.00
CA TRP A 559 16.18 20.91 -14.41
C TRP A 559 17.29 20.09 -13.74
N LEU A 560 17.22 19.89 -12.41
CA LEU A 560 18.21 19.14 -11.65
C LEU A 560 18.32 17.68 -12.11
N ALA A 561 17.20 17.04 -12.46
CA ALA A 561 17.16 15.67 -12.98
C ALA A 561 18.00 15.48 -14.26
N ARG A 562 18.10 16.51 -15.09
CA ARG A 562 18.83 16.51 -16.37
C ARG A 562 20.32 16.85 -16.23
N GLN A 563 20.74 17.30 -15.05
CA GLN A 563 22.14 17.68 -14.82
C GLN A 563 23.03 16.43 -14.61
N PRO A 564 24.36 16.59 -14.77
CA PRO A 564 25.30 15.54 -14.42
C PRO A 564 25.11 15.02 -12.99
N GLU A 565 25.49 13.76 -12.76
CA GLU A 565 25.36 13.14 -11.43
C GLU A 565 26.07 13.92 -10.33
N GLY A 566 25.49 13.96 -9.16
CA GLY A 566 26.00 14.63 -7.97
C GLY A 566 24.93 14.73 -6.88
N LEU A 567 25.35 14.83 -5.64
CA LEU A 567 24.45 15.10 -4.53
C LEU A 567 23.99 16.56 -4.57
N PHE A 568 22.79 16.78 -4.07
CA PHE A 568 22.35 18.14 -3.77
C PHE A 568 22.16 18.34 -2.25
N ALA A 569 22.27 19.59 -1.82
CA ALA A 569 21.87 20.04 -0.50
C ALA A 569 20.72 21.05 -0.63
N THR A 570 19.84 21.11 0.36
CA THR A 570 18.71 22.05 0.38
C THR A 570 18.41 22.52 1.78
N ASN A 571 17.89 23.75 1.92
CA ASN A 571 17.34 24.25 3.17
C ASN A 571 15.93 23.72 3.46
N ARG A 572 15.29 23.03 2.50
CA ARG A 572 13.96 22.44 2.66
C ARG A 572 14.05 21.03 3.28
N ILE A 573 14.46 20.92 4.53
CA ILE A 573 14.54 19.64 5.27
C ILE A 573 13.32 19.34 6.12
N HIS A 574 12.39 20.31 6.27
CA HIS A 574 11.14 20.16 7.01
C HIS A 574 9.95 20.44 6.12
N THR A 575 8.83 19.73 6.37
CA THR A 575 7.55 20.02 5.68
C THR A 575 6.72 21.01 6.49
N GLY A 576 7.00 21.16 7.77
CA GLY A 576 6.36 22.03 8.74
C GLY A 576 6.72 21.57 10.16
N ALA A 577 6.39 22.35 11.18
CA ALA A 577 6.77 22.08 12.57
C ALA A 577 6.36 20.68 13.07
N ALA A 578 5.19 20.18 12.65
CA ALA A 578 4.70 18.84 13.00
C ALA A 578 5.32 17.71 12.15
N LEU A 579 5.98 18.04 11.06
CA LEU A 579 6.58 17.11 10.09
C LEU A 579 8.08 17.34 9.93
N GLU A 580 8.73 17.69 11.02
CA GLU A 580 10.17 17.94 11.08
C GLU A 580 10.98 16.75 10.57
N GLY A 581 11.92 17.00 9.69
CA GLY A 581 12.79 15.99 9.08
C GLY A 581 12.07 14.99 8.18
N LEU A 582 10.94 15.36 7.60
CA LEU A 582 10.11 14.55 6.72
C LEU A 582 9.87 15.19 5.33
N SER A 583 10.69 16.17 4.92
CA SER A 583 10.70 16.60 3.52
C SER A 583 11.24 15.44 2.65
N ASN A 584 10.53 15.04 1.63
CA ASN A 584 10.94 13.98 0.69
C ASN A 584 10.74 14.46 -0.75
N VAL A 585 10.57 15.77 -0.92
CA VAL A 585 9.98 16.36 -2.13
C VAL A 585 10.97 16.39 -3.27
N TYR A 586 12.14 16.99 -3.03
CA TYR A 586 13.10 17.28 -4.10
C TYR A 586 13.83 16.03 -4.60
N SER A 587 14.22 15.15 -3.69
CA SER A 587 14.77 13.84 -4.06
C SER A 587 13.76 12.97 -4.80
N GLY A 588 12.49 13.00 -4.37
CA GLY A 588 11.40 12.30 -5.03
C GLY A 588 11.11 12.81 -6.44
N LEU A 589 11.07 14.13 -6.64
CA LEU A 589 10.84 14.76 -7.95
C LEU A 589 12.02 14.57 -8.89
N SER A 590 13.22 14.91 -8.44
CA SER A 590 14.42 14.91 -9.32
C SER A 590 15.02 13.52 -9.55
N GLY A 591 14.73 12.54 -8.67
CA GLY A 591 15.44 11.26 -8.66
C GLY A 591 16.92 11.38 -8.28
N ARG A 592 17.38 12.55 -7.80
CA ARG A 592 18.77 12.80 -7.38
C ARG A 592 18.92 12.57 -5.88
N GLY A 593 20.09 12.11 -5.48
CA GLY A 593 20.45 11.95 -4.08
C GLY A 593 20.67 13.28 -3.39
N ALA A 594 20.00 13.49 -2.25
CA ALA A 594 20.28 14.60 -1.34
C ALA A 594 21.38 14.21 -0.36
N TYR A 595 22.25 15.15 0.01
CA TYR A 595 23.14 14.97 1.17
C TYR A 595 22.29 14.64 2.41
N MET A 596 21.28 15.46 2.67
CA MET A 596 20.19 15.20 3.59
C MET A 596 18.99 16.10 3.22
N GLU A 597 17.85 15.50 2.95
CA GLU A 597 16.57 16.19 2.80
C GLU A 597 15.55 15.72 3.84
N SER A 598 15.68 14.47 4.30
CA SER A 598 14.80 13.86 5.30
C SER A 598 15.59 12.87 6.15
N PHE A 599 15.31 12.82 7.46
CA PHE A 599 16.06 11.97 8.39
C PHE A 599 15.20 11.07 9.28
N LYS A 600 13.91 11.35 9.44
CA LYS A 600 13.05 10.54 10.35
C LYS A 600 13.00 9.07 9.93
N TYR A 601 12.88 8.80 8.63
CA TYR A 601 12.89 7.42 8.14
C TYR A 601 14.29 6.81 8.10
N ALA A 602 15.34 7.61 7.94
CA ALA A 602 16.72 7.14 8.03
C ALA A 602 17.00 6.56 9.43
N VAL A 603 16.56 7.23 10.49
CA VAL A 603 16.63 6.72 11.86
C VAL A 603 15.74 5.51 12.06
N SER A 604 14.43 5.65 11.80
CA SER A 604 13.44 4.64 12.20
C SER A 604 13.49 3.34 11.39
N ASN A 605 13.86 3.41 10.12
CA ASN A 605 13.80 2.26 9.21
C ASN A 605 15.19 1.76 8.78
N MET A 606 16.20 2.62 8.77
CA MET A 606 17.51 2.30 8.21
C MET A 606 18.61 2.28 9.27
N GLY A 607 18.28 2.60 10.52
CA GLY A 607 19.20 2.48 11.66
C GLY A 607 20.33 3.50 11.67
N VAL A 608 20.13 4.65 11.04
CA VAL A 608 21.08 5.76 11.09
C VAL A 608 21.15 6.28 12.53
N ALA A 609 22.36 6.48 13.05
CA ALA A 609 22.57 6.94 14.40
C ALA A 609 22.11 8.42 14.57
N ASP A 610 21.52 8.75 15.71
CA ASP A 610 21.08 10.11 16.01
C ASP A 610 22.23 11.12 15.94
N SER A 611 23.46 10.71 16.31
CA SER A 611 24.66 11.55 16.21
C SER A 611 24.99 11.93 14.76
N GLU A 612 24.80 11.03 13.82
CA GLU A 612 25.02 11.32 12.38
C GLU A 612 23.94 12.29 11.87
N VAL A 613 22.68 12.08 12.25
CA VAL A 613 21.60 13.00 11.91
C VAL A 613 21.88 14.38 12.46
N THR A 614 22.23 14.50 13.75
CA THR A 614 22.58 15.78 14.38
C THR A 614 23.72 16.48 13.65
N ALA A 615 24.75 15.75 13.26
CA ALA A 615 25.88 16.30 12.52
C ALA A 615 25.46 16.83 11.12
N ARG A 616 24.60 16.11 10.39
CA ARG A 616 24.11 16.54 9.09
C ARG A 616 23.11 17.70 9.17
N VAL A 617 22.26 17.73 10.19
CA VAL A 617 21.38 18.88 10.45
C VAL A 617 22.24 20.13 10.69
N ALA A 618 23.21 20.05 11.59
CA ALA A 618 24.13 21.16 11.86
C ALA A 618 24.92 21.60 10.61
N TRP A 619 25.31 20.65 9.75
CA TRP A 619 25.97 20.94 8.48
C TRP A 619 25.05 21.72 7.53
N VAL A 620 23.77 21.32 7.39
CA VAL A 620 22.80 22.04 6.55
C VAL A 620 22.52 23.43 7.14
N GLU A 621 22.32 23.54 8.44
CA GLU A 621 22.10 24.83 9.11
C GLU A 621 23.30 25.78 8.91
N THR A 622 24.52 25.25 9.00
CA THR A 622 25.75 26.04 8.74
C THR A 622 25.82 26.47 7.27
N LEU A 623 25.51 25.57 6.31
CA LEU A 623 25.54 25.89 4.88
C LEU A 623 24.63 27.08 4.54
N PHE A 624 23.47 27.15 5.20
CA PHE A 624 22.46 28.19 5.00
C PHE A 624 22.44 29.24 6.12
N ALA A 625 23.50 29.37 6.90
CA ALA A 625 23.62 30.44 7.90
C ALA A 625 23.93 31.79 7.22
N GLN A 626 23.48 32.88 7.86
CA GLN A 626 23.62 34.23 7.31
C GLN A 626 25.08 34.71 7.23
N ASP A 627 25.93 34.20 8.10
CA ASP A 627 27.34 34.54 8.23
C ASP A 627 28.30 33.60 7.47
N THR A 628 27.79 32.57 6.83
CA THR A 628 28.59 31.65 6.02
C THR A 628 29.07 32.35 4.75
N THR A 629 30.40 32.31 4.49
CA THR A 629 30.95 32.83 3.23
C THR A 629 30.84 31.80 2.11
N TYR A 630 30.97 32.26 0.85
CA TYR A 630 30.96 31.34 -0.30
C TYR A 630 32.09 30.31 -0.23
N GLU A 631 33.31 30.75 0.16
CA GLU A 631 34.46 29.87 0.28
C GLU A 631 34.24 28.74 1.27
N GLN A 632 33.63 29.06 2.41
CA GLN A 632 33.24 28.07 3.43
C GLN A 632 32.18 27.11 2.88
N ALA A 633 31.10 27.64 2.29
CA ALA A 633 30.03 26.85 1.69
C ALA A 633 30.58 25.91 0.58
N ALA A 634 31.41 26.42 -0.32
CA ALA A 634 32.02 25.65 -1.39
C ALA A 634 32.96 24.56 -0.84
N GLN A 635 33.76 24.86 0.19
CA GLN A 635 34.60 23.86 0.84
C GLN A 635 33.75 22.75 1.52
N MET A 636 32.70 23.13 2.25
CA MET A 636 31.78 22.19 2.87
C MET A 636 31.12 21.26 1.82
N CYS A 637 30.65 21.83 0.72
CA CYS A 637 30.03 21.07 -0.35
C CYS A 637 31.02 20.10 -1.03
N ARG A 638 32.24 20.53 -1.34
CA ARG A 638 33.28 19.65 -1.91
C ARG A 638 33.61 18.48 -0.98
N GLN A 639 33.75 18.73 0.32
CA GLN A 639 34.04 17.70 1.31
C GLN A 639 32.90 16.68 1.45
N ALA A 640 31.66 17.13 1.28
CA ALA A 640 30.47 16.30 1.36
C ALA A 640 30.06 15.64 0.02
N GLY A 641 30.77 15.93 -1.09
CA GLY A 641 30.39 15.46 -2.42
C GLY A 641 29.11 16.11 -2.96
N VAL A 642 28.74 17.28 -2.42
CA VAL A 642 27.57 18.06 -2.87
C VAL A 642 27.98 18.91 -4.07
N ARG A 643 27.28 18.72 -5.18
CA ARG A 643 27.49 19.45 -6.43
C ARG A 643 26.49 20.56 -6.66
N TYR A 644 25.28 20.43 -6.11
CA TYR A 644 24.20 21.38 -6.30
C TYR A 644 23.66 21.85 -4.95
N VAL A 645 23.40 23.15 -4.83
CA VAL A 645 22.74 23.72 -3.67
C VAL A 645 21.40 24.29 -4.12
N VAL A 646 20.34 23.76 -3.56
CA VAL A 646 18.95 24.17 -3.85
C VAL A 646 18.45 25.02 -2.72
N PHE A 647 18.30 26.31 -2.96
CA PHE A 647 17.70 27.23 -2.02
C PHE A 647 16.20 27.43 -2.31
N ARG A 648 15.38 27.30 -1.28
CA ARG A 648 13.94 27.56 -1.34
C ARG A 648 13.58 28.71 -0.41
N GLU A 649 13.05 29.76 -0.97
CA GLU A 649 12.51 30.88 -0.24
C GLU A 649 11.31 30.46 0.63
N GLY A 650 11.23 30.95 1.84
CA GLY A 650 10.22 30.52 2.82
C GLY A 650 10.60 29.26 3.62
N ALA A 651 11.63 28.52 3.23
CA ALA A 651 12.25 27.51 4.10
C ALA A 651 13.28 28.16 5.03
N PRO A 652 13.58 27.56 6.21
CA PRO A 652 14.58 28.09 7.13
C PRO A 652 15.96 28.23 6.48
N GLY A 653 16.69 29.29 6.83
CA GLY A 653 18.05 29.56 6.37
C GLY A 653 18.15 30.75 5.45
N SER A 654 19.39 31.11 5.11
CA SER A 654 19.76 32.27 4.31
C SER A 654 20.49 31.85 3.02
N GLU A 655 20.32 32.64 1.98
CA GLU A 655 21.03 32.50 0.70
C GLU A 655 22.34 33.34 0.67
N ALA A 656 22.69 34.01 1.77
CA ALA A 656 23.77 34.99 1.81
C ALA A 656 25.10 34.47 1.26
N ALA A 657 25.48 33.24 1.53
CA ALA A 657 26.68 32.60 1.00
C ALA A 657 26.75 32.56 -0.54
N PHE A 658 25.60 32.60 -1.23
CA PHE A 658 25.49 32.47 -2.67
C PHE A 658 25.04 33.76 -3.39
N ALA A 659 24.78 34.86 -2.64
CA ALA A 659 24.17 36.09 -3.15
C ALA A 659 24.97 36.77 -4.28
N GLY A 660 26.29 36.52 -4.36
CA GLY A 660 27.16 37.03 -5.42
C GLY A 660 27.27 36.16 -6.69
N LEU A 661 26.60 34.99 -6.70
CA LEU A 661 26.69 34.05 -7.81
C LEU A 661 25.47 34.15 -8.72
N THR A 662 25.69 33.90 -10.00
CA THR A 662 24.57 33.64 -10.91
C THR A 662 24.07 32.22 -10.68
N PRO A 663 22.80 32.03 -10.30
CA PRO A 663 22.26 30.68 -10.14
C PRO A 663 22.25 29.94 -11.47
N ALA A 664 22.59 28.66 -11.47
CA ALA A 664 22.50 27.78 -12.63
C ALA A 664 21.05 27.54 -13.09
N PHE A 665 20.10 27.67 -12.15
CA PHE A 665 18.67 27.72 -12.41
C PHE A 665 17.99 28.68 -11.41
N ALA A 666 17.01 29.45 -11.90
CA ALA A 666 16.20 30.33 -11.08
C ALA A 666 14.75 30.32 -11.58
N ALA A 667 13.84 30.11 -10.65
CA ALA A 667 12.40 30.27 -10.82
C ALA A 667 11.84 30.93 -9.54
N GLU A 668 10.57 31.32 -9.56
CA GLU A 668 9.92 32.02 -8.43
C GLU A 668 10.16 31.28 -7.09
N GLY A 669 10.94 31.89 -6.20
CA GLY A 669 11.23 31.35 -4.87
C GLY A 669 12.16 30.13 -4.83
N VAL A 670 12.71 29.65 -5.97
CA VAL A 670 13.66 28.53 -6.02
C VAL A 670 14.90 28.92 -6.83
N ARG A 671 16.07 28.67 -6.27
CA ARG A 671 17.35 28.89 -6.96
C ARG A 671 18.28 27.69 -6.76
N ILE A 672 19.00 27.31 -7.83
CA ILE A 672 19.97 26.21 -7.78
C ILE A 672 21.34 26.77 -8.17
N TYR A 673 22.32 26.51 -7.32
CA TYR A 673 23.71 26.86 -7.53
C TYR A 673 24.54 25.62 -7.84
N SER A 674 25.40 25.67 -8.85
CA SER A 674 26.38 24.61 -9.10
C SER A 674 27.66 24.95 -8.37
N ILE A 675 28.16 24.00 -7.60
CA ILE A 675 29.45 24.12 -6.89
C ILE A 675 30.51 23.36 -7.69
N GLU A 676 31.49 24.08 -8.18
CA GLU A 676 32.62 23.51 -8.92
C GLU A 676 33.71 22.93 -8.00
#